data_107bad34024de25e827adea4516dbab7
#
_entry.id   107bad34024de25e827adea4516dbab7
#
_cell.length_a   1.000
_cell.length_b   1.000
_cell.length_c   1.000
_cell.angle_alpha   90.00
_cell.angle_beta   90.00
_cell.angle_gamma   90.00
#
_symmetry.space_group_name_H-M   'P 1'
#
loop_
_entity.id
_entity.type
_entity.pdbx_description
1 polymer ?
#
loop_
_entity_poly.entity_id
_entity_poly.type
_entity_poly.pdbx_seq_one_letter_code
_entity_poly.pdbx_strand_id
1 'polypeptide(L)'
;DISLTATARLFAEQFERASGIKLPIKKEAVTTNYIALVVDKSLPKEGYSLVVQPERISIVAADYNGALYALETLRQLLPKEFESTTPVKTDWAVPAVTITDAPQYAWRGLMLDVSRHFFPKEYILKTLDRMAMLKLNTFHFHLVDNEGWRIEIKKYPKLTEIGAWRVDQEDKLWNERTPNSANAFTNPATAPKKYGGFYTQEDIKEIVAYASARGITVIPEIEMPAHAMSAIAAYPKLSCHKRSIGVPSGAVWPITDIYCAGQEETFTFLEDVLTEVMELFPSKYIHVGGDEATHTEWEKCLKCQARMKDHHLKDVHQLQSYFIKRIDDFLVSKGRTLVGWDEIMDGGLANNAVVMNWRGIEVGKKALEQGNPVVLTSDCYIDNYQGLPDYEPQANGGYLPLKTLYHYSLEKENLSPALQKNILGTQANLWAEHVGNTEHSEYMLFPRLLALAEISWTTDNLKNWDNFINHTQTFMERLDVMKIKYARSIYQVLPTVENQNGKIFLKLECEVPNADIRYALGDTPIEKATKYHQPIALNRSTTFKATVFSGKATNTITTGEVIFHNAIGKKMSYSPVYHKKYQGQGEATLTNVVRGTKNFQDGQWLGWLGDDVTLTLDLEQATEVSEVRIGAMDAQSSGIYFPIKFAISLSTDGKNYREVATHNEPCIVRGKPSLKDFALKFNSQEARYIKITLKNVKTPPKGGDAWLFIDEVLVF
;
A
#
# COMPACT_ATOMS: atom_id res chain seq x y z
N ASP A 1 25.74 24.71 -7.84
CA ASP A 1 26.12 23.40 -8.35
C ASP A 1 26.49 22.50 -7.20
N ILE A 2 25.67 21.49 -6.98
CA ILE A 2 26.01 20.40 -6.07
C ILE A 2 27.22 19.71 -6.71
N SER A 3 28.38 19.83 -6.06
CA SER A 3 29.64 19.37 -6.67
C SER A 3 29.90 17.91 -6.29
N LEU A 4 30.66 17.17 -7.12
CA LEU A 4 31.16 15.83 -6.78
C LEU A 4 31.85 15.77 -5.40
N THR A 5 32.38 16.91 -4.94
CA THR A 5 32.96 17.04 -3.60
C THR A 5 31.94 16.84 -2.49
N ALA A 6 30.68 17.28 -2.69
CA ALA A 6 29.62 17.06 -1.70
C ALA A 6 29.24 15.58 -1.62
N THR A 7 29.11 14.90 -2.76
CA THR A 7 28.85 13.45 -2.82
C THR A 7 29.98 12.65 -2.17
N ALA A 8 31.25 12.97 -2.51
CA ALA A 8 32.41 12.32 -1.90
C ALA A 8 32.44 12.52 -0.38
N ARG A 9 32.02 13.71 0.11
CA ARG A 9 31.98 14.01 1.54
C ARG A 9 30.96 13.15 2.28
N LEU A 10 29.75 13.00 1.74
CA LEU A 10 28.71 12.14 2.33
C LEU A 10 29.20 10.72 2.53
N PHE A 11 29.83 10.13 1.51
CA PHE A 11 30.40 8.80 1.59
C PHE A 11 31.56 8.72 2.57
N ALA A 12 32.51 9.69 2.53
CA ALA A 12 33.68 9.72 3.40
C ALA A 12 33.29 9.85 4.90
N GLU A 13 32.33 10.71 5.21
CA GLU A 13 31.81 10.89 6.58
C GLU A 13 31.13 9.62 7.11
N GLN A 14 30.36 8.92 6.27
CA GLN A 14 29.74 7.65 6.66
C GLN A 14 30.79 6.56 6.86
N PHE A 15 31.78 6.45 5.98
CA PHE A 15 32.88 5.51 6.12
C PHE A 15 33.72 5.79 7.39
N GLU A 16 34.07 7.06 7.65
CA GLU A 16 34.79 7.47 8.87
C GLU A 16 34.02 7.10 10.14
N ARG A 17 32.69 7.33 10.14
CA ARG A 17 31.83 6.98 11.27
C ARG A 17 31.82 5.48 11.56
N ALA A 18 31.76 4.64 10.51
CA ALA A 18 31.69 3.19 10.64
C ALA A 18 33.06 2.52 10.89
N SER A 19 34.13 3.06 10.30
CA SER A 19 35.46 2.46 10.33
C SER A 19 36.44 3.13 11.31
N GLY A 20 36.20 4.39 11.68
CA GLY A 20 37.18 5.24 12.35
C GLY A 20 38.30 5.73 11.42
N ILE A 21 38.26 5.41 10.13
CA ILE A 21 39.30 5.76 9.14
C ILE A 21 38.84 6.97 8.34
N LYS A 22 39.63 8.02 8.33
CA LYS A 22 39.35 9.24 7.58
C LYS A 22 39.78 9.10 6.12
N LEU A 23 38.87 9.39 5.19
CA LEU A 23 39.15 9.51 3.75
C LEU A 23 39.31 10.98 3.37
N PRO A 24 40.54 11.47 3.15
CA PRO A 24 40.78 12.85 2.77
C PRO A 24 40.32 13.10 1.31
N ILE A 25 39.54 14.17 1.11
CA ILE A 25 39.09 14.57 -0.23
C ILE A 25 40.12 15.54 -0.83
N LYS A 26 40.66 15.18 -2.00
CA LYS A 26 41.67 15.98 -2.74
C LYS A 26 41.17 16.28 -4.15
N LYS A 27 41.59 17.41 -4.72
CA LYS A 27 41.37 17.76 -6.11
C LYS A 27 42.55 17.40 -7.02
N GLU A 28 43.65 17.04 -6.41
CA GLU A 28 44.89 16.69 -7.10
C GLU A 28 44.95 15.20 -7.41
N ALA A 29 45.62 14.84 -8.49
CA ALA A 29 45.84 13.45 -8.87
C ALA A 29 46.66 12.70 -7.79
N VAL A 30 46.18 11.52 -7.42
CA VAL A 30 46.81 10.58 -6.49
C VAL A 30 47.20 9.34 -7.30
N THR A 31 48.35 8.73 -7.02
CA THR A 31 48.90 7.64 -7.84
C THR A 31 48.42 6.25 -7.42
N THR A 32 48.13 6.04 -6.11
CA THR A 32 47.73 4.74 -5.55
C THR A 32 46.75 4.90 -4.41
N ASN A 33 45.91 3.88 -4.17
CA ASN A 33 45.00 3.79 -3.01
C ASN A 33 44.01 4.96 -2.94
N TYR A 34 43.27 5.17 -4.01
CA TYR A 34 42.28 6.26 -4.08
C TYR A 34 40.95 5.84 -4.71
N ILE A 35 39.94 6.62 -4.43
CA ILE A 35 38.64 6.61 -5.14
C ILE A 35 38.59 7.85 -6.01
N ALA A 36 38.52 7.67 -7.34
CA ALA A 36 38.38 8.76 -8.31
C ALA A 36 36.91 8.93 -8.70
N LEU A 37 36.44 10.18 -8.74
CA LEU A 37 35.14 10.57 -9.28
C LEU A 37 35.35 11.53 -10.47
N VAL A 38 34.83 11.13 -11.64
CA VAL A 38 34.95 11.86 -12.89
C VAL A 38 33.59 11.99 -13.55
N VAL A 39 33.33 13.14 -14.18
CA VAL A 39 32.10 13.35 -14.97
C VAL A 39 32.34 13.07 -16.42
N ASP A 40 31.51 12.24 -17.03
CA ASP A 40 31.44 12.03 -18.48
C ASP A 40 29.96 12.13 -18.94
N LYS A 41 29.63 13.26 -19.56
CA LYS A 41 28.28 13.56 -20.06
C LYS A 41 27.82 12.69 -21.25
N SER A 42 28.71 11.83 -21.78
CA SER A 42 28.35 10.88 -22.83
C SER A 42 27.58 9.67 -22.31
N LEU A 43 27.64 9.40 -20.98
CA LEU A 43 26.87 8.36 -20.35
C LEU A 43 25.36 8.72 -20.30
N PRO A 44 24.48 7.72 -20.24
CA PRO A 44 23.05 7.94 -19.98
C PRO A 44 22.84 8.80 -18.72
N LYS A 45 21.80 9.61 -18.71
CA LYS A 45 21.42 10.43 -17.54
C LYS A 45 21.36 9.56 -16.29
N GLU A 46 21.94 10.04 -15.18
CA GLU A 46 22.05 9.31 -13.90
C GLU A 46 22.87 8.00 -13.99
N GLY A 47 23.47 7.68 -15.16
CA GLY A 47 24.28 6.50 -15.37
C GLY A 47 25.71 6.66 -14.84
N TYR A 48 26.38 5.52 -14.62
CA TYR A 48 27.74 5.47 -14.13
C TYR A 48 28.48 4.20 -14.58
N SER A 49 29.82 4.26 -14.49
CA SER A 49 30.72 3.12 -14.51
C SER A 49 31.53 3.10 -13.21
N LEU A 50 31.54 1.97 -12.52
CA LEU A 50 32.31 1.72 -11.31
C LEU A 50 33.31 0.58 -11.59
N VAL A 51 34.61 0.86 -11.48
CA VAL A 51 35.70 -0.12 -11.66
C VAL A 51 36.49 -0.22 -10.36
N VAL A 52 36.48 -1.38 -9.73
CA VAL A 52 37.27 -1.69 -8.53
C VAL A 52 38.48 -2.54 -8.93
N GLN A 53 39.68 -2.04 -8.64
CA GLN A 53 40.96 -2.70 -8.85
C GLN A 53 41.79 -2.66 -7.55
N PRO A 54 42.81 -3.50 -7.37
CA PRO A 54 43.58 -3.56 -6.12
C PRO A 54 44.11 -2.21 -5.63
N GLU A 55 44.49 -1.33 -6.54
CA GLU A 55 45.16 -0.06 -6.22
C GLU A 55 44.29 1.18 -6.35
N ARG A 56 43.05 1.01 -6.90
CA ARG A 56 42.16 2.13 -7.13
C ARG A 56 40.72 1.73 -7.35
N ILE A 57 39.81 2.64 -7.01
CA ILE A 57 38.40 2.58 -7.40
C ILE A 57 38.14 3.77 -8.31
N SER A 58 37.62 3.52 -9.51
CA SER A 58 37.34 4.56 -10.50
C SER A 58 35.81 4.62 -10.73
N ILE A 59 35.22 5.80 -10.53
CA ILE A 59 33.82 6.10 -10.79
C ILE A 59 33.78 7.16 -11.88
N VAL A 60 33.15 6.82 -13.01
CA VAL A 60 32.83 7.75 -14.10
C VAL A 60 31.30 7.86 -14.14
N ALA A 61 30.75 9.06 -14.04
CA ALA A 61 29.34 9.30 -13.93
C ALA A 61 28.84 10.37 -14.91
N ALA A 62 27.59 10.24 -15.40
CA ALA A 62 26.97 11.21 -16.28
C ALA A 62 26.81 12.59 -15.63
N ASP A 63 26.48 12.57 -14.34
CA ASP A 63 26.11 13.75 -13.55
C ASP A 63 26.31 13.49 -12.06
N TYR A 64 25.86 14.44 -11.23
CA TYR A 64 25.90 14.34 -9.77
C TYR A 64 25.17 13.08 -9.24
N ASN A 65 23.96 12.82 -9.76
CA ASN A 65 23.15 11.68 -9.30
C ASN A 65 23.81 10.36 -9.68
N GLY A 66 24.37 10.25 -10.89
CA GLY A 66 25.14 9.07 -11.30
C GLY A 66 26.33 8.78 -10.37
N ALA A 67 27.06 9.82 -9.95
CA ALA A 67 28.16 9.68 -8.99
C ALA A 67 27.66 9.24 -7.60
N LEU A 68 26.55 9.79 -7.13
CA LEU A 68 25.91 9.39 -5.89
C LEU A 68 25.51 7.90 -5.94
N TYR A 69 24.85 7.47 -7.01
CA TYR A 69 24.40 6.09 -7.19
C TYR A 69 25.55 5.10 -7.33
N ALA A 70 26.66 5.51 -7.93
CA ALA A 70 27.88 4.70 -7.95
C ALA A 70 28.46 4.50 -6.54
N LEU A 71 28.44 5.54 -5.70
CA LEU A 71 28.88 5.45 -4.31
C LEU A 71 27.92 4.61 -3.46
N GLU A 72 26.61 4.67 -3.71
CA GLU A 72 25.66 3.78 -3.05
C GLU A 72 25.84 2.31 -3.51
N THR A 73 26.26 2.07 -4.74
CA THR A 73 26.67 0.74 -5.19
C THR A 73 27.95 0.29 -4.50
N LEU A 74 28.97 1.15 -4.39
CA LEU A 74 30.18 0.86 -3.64
C LEU A 74 29.89 0.58 -2.15
N ARG A 75 28.95 1.32 -1.53
CA ARG A 75 28.44 1.06 -0.18
C ARG A 75 27.92 -0.37 -0.02
N GLN A 76 27.14 -0.86 -1.01
CA GLN A 76 26.60 -2.22 -0.96
C GLN A 76 27.66 -3.31 -1.21
N LEU A 77 28.77 -3.00 -1.87
CA LEU A 77 29.91 -3.90 -2.01
C LEU A 77 30.77 -3.98 -0.73
N LEU A 78 30.75 -2.96 0.12
CA LEU A 78 31.39 -2.94 1.43
C LEU A 78 30.67 -3.87 2.43
N PRO A 79 31.33 -4.33 3.49
CA PRO A 79 30.70 -5.08 4.57
C PRO A 79 29.51 -4.35 5.16
N LYS A 80 28.53 -5.11 5.70
CA LYS A 80 27.34 -4.56 6.34
C LYS A 80 27.63 -3.60 7.50
N GLU A 81 28.78 -3.74 8.11
CA GLU A 81 29.32 -2.88 9.17
C GLU A 81 29.47 -1.42 8.72
N PHE A 82 29.45 -1.13 7.40
CA PHE A 82 29.40 0.22 6.87
C PHE A 82 28.18 1.00 7.38
N GLU A 83 27.11 0.30 7.75
CA GLU A 83 25.90 0.91 8.32
C GLU A 83 26.03 1.26 9.81
N SER A 84 27.16 0.93 10.45
CA SER A 84 27.36 1.20 11.87
C SER A 84 27.43 2.72 12.15
N THR A 85 26.83 3.12 13.27
CA THR A 85 26.91 4.49 13.78
C THR A 85 28.12 4.75 14.67
N THR A 86 28.92 3.73 14.92
CA THR A 86 30.16 3.78 15.72
C THR A 86 31.23 2.93 15.06
N PRO A 87 32.53 3.24 15.26
CA PRO A 87 33.60 2.47 14.66
C PRO A 87 33.57 0.98 15.02
N VAL A 88 33.66 0.15 13.97
CA VAL A 88 33.67 -1.33 14.10
C VAL A 88 34.92 -1.88 13.41
N LYS A 89 35.54 -2.89 14.05
CA LYS A 89 36.65 -3.61 13.46
C LYS A 89 36.15 -4.70 12.52
N THR A 90 36.37 -4.53 11.23
CA THR A 90 36.06 -5.51 10.17
C THR A 90 37.08 -5.39 9.05
N ASP A 91 37.06 -6.32 8.10
CA ASP A 91 37.83 -6.22 6.87
C ASP A 91 37.07 -5.30 5.87
N TRP A 92 37.58 -4.07 5.70
CA TRP A 92 37.03 -3.05 4.81
C TRP A 92 37.41 -3.30 3.35
N ALA A 93 37.31 -4.53 2.89
CA ALA A 93 37.60 -4.93 1.53
C ALA A 93 36.36 -4.89 0.62
N VAL A 94 36.57 -4.61 -0.63
CA VAL A 94 35.59 -4.72 -1.71
C VAL A 94 36.09 -5.64 -2.80
N PRO A 95 35.24 -6.46 -3.44
CA PRO A 95 35.65 -7.32 -4.54
C PRO A 95 36.07 -6.51 -5.77
N ALA A 96 37.09 -6.99 -6.50
CA ALA A 96 37.43 -6.43 -7.82
C ALA A 96 36.26 -6.71 -8.78
N VAL A 97 35.71 -5.65 -9.37
CA VAL A 97 34.52 -5.71 -10.22
C VAL A 97 34.45 -4.53 -11.18
N THR A 98 33.77 -4.73 -12.30
CA THR A 98 33.36 -3.66 -13.22
C THR A 98 31.88 -3.65 -13.34
N ILE A 99 31.24 -2.50 -13.05
CA ILE A 99 29.80 -2.29 -13.11
C ILE A 99 29.54 -1.08 -14.01
N THR A 100 28.69 -1.23 -15.03
CA THR A 100 28.13 -0.13 -15.81
C THR A 100 26.63 -0.18 -15.67
N ASP A 101 26.01 0.91 -15.22
CA ASP A 101 24.62 0.89 -14.81
C ASP A 101 23.94 2.25 -15.02
N ALA A 102 22.63 2.21 -15.24
CA ALA A 102 21.79 3.41 -15.38
C ALA A 102 20.33 3.05 -15.10
N PRO A 103 19.51 3.99 -14.57
CA PRO A 103 18.11 3.72 -14.30
C PRO A 103 17.28 3.59 -15.57
N GLN A 104 16.30 2.66 -15.54
CA GLN A 104 15.32 2.50 -16.61
C GLN A 104 14.27 3.64 -16.60
N TYR A 105 13.83 4.07 -15.42
CA TYR A 105 12.78 5.07 -15.26
C TYR A 105 13.26 6.32 -14.52
N ALA A 106 12.74 7.47 -14.97
CA ALA A 106 13.08 8.78 -14.40
C ALA A 106 12.41 9.05 -13.04
N TRP A 107 11.23 8.46 -12.81
CA TRP A 107 10.49 8.57 -11.55
C TRP A 107 10.59 7.28 -10.76
N ARG A 108 11.26 7.33 -9.61
CA ARG A 108 11.48 6.22 -8.69
C ARG A 108 11.08 6.71 -7.31
N GLY A 109 9.77 6.56 -6.99
CA GLY A 109 9.13 7.32 -5.94
C GLY A 109 8.79 6.53 -4.68
N LEU A 110 8.73 7.25 -3.56
CA LEU A 110 8.07 6.82 -2.33
C LEU A 110 7.15 7.95 -1.86
N MET A 111 5.88 7.65 -1.64
CA MET A 111 4.96 8.53 -0.94
C MET A 111 4.88 8.13 0.53
N LEU A 112 4.90 9.11 1.42
CA LEU A 112 4.65 8.94 2.84
C LEU A 112 3.51 9.85 3.27
N ASP A 113 2.44 9.24 3.78
CA ASP A 113 1.32 9.93 4.38
C ASP A 113 1.68 10.36 5.82
N VAL A 114 1.83 11.67 6.02
CA VAL A 114 2.09 12.26 7.33
C VAL A 114 0.85 12.93 7.93
N SER A 115 -0.27 12.88 7.20
CA SER A 115 -1.54 13.43 7.63
C SER A 115 -2.30 12.48 8.56
N ARG A 116 -2.52 11.23 8.12
CA ARG A 116 -3.23 10.24 8.94
C ARG A 116 -2.42 9.86 10.18
N HIS A 117 -1.08 9.79 10.04
CA HIS A 117 -0.17 9.70 11.18
C HIS A 117 0.97 10.70 11.04
N PHE A 118 1.19 11.53 12.09
CA PHE A 118 2.27 12.53 12.05
C PHE A 118 3.62 11.88 12.38
N PHE A 119 4.56 11.97 11.45
CA PHE A 119 5.94 11.53 11.63
C PHE A 119 6.85 12.72 11.94
N PRO A 120 7.73 12.65 12.96
CA PRO A 120 8.66 13.73 13.26
C PRO A 120 9.70 13.91 12.14
N LYS A 121 10.24 15.15 12.01
CA LYS A 121 11.24 15.52 10.99
C LYS A 121 12.42 14.53 10.94
N GLU A 122 12.90 14.10 12.09
CA GLU A 122 14.03 13.17 12.19
C GLU A 122 13.74 11.84 11.49
N TYR A 123 12.48 11.39 11.49
CA TYR A 123 12.08 10.19 10.76
C TYR A 123 12.03 10.44 9.25
N ILE A 124 11.58 11.63 8.82
CA ILE A 124 11.61 12.02 7.40
C ILE A 124 13.06 12.00 6.88
N LEU A 125 14.02 12.59 7.63
CA LEU A 125 15.43 12.59 7.25
C LEU A 125 15.99 11.16 7.14
N LYS A 126 15.66 10.27 8.08
CA LYS A 126 16.02 8.85 8.00
C LYS A 126 15.39 8.14 6.80
N THR A 127 14.16 8.48 6.45
CA THR A 127 13.48 7.92 5.27
C THR A 127 14.19 8.35 3.99
N LEU A 128 14.62 9.60 3.89
CA LEU A 128 15.42 10.11 2.77
C LEU A 128 16.79 9.40 2.65
N ASP A 129 17.45 9.09 3.77
CA ASP A 129 18.69 8.29 3.75
C ASP A 129 18.43 6.88 3.16
N ARG A 130 17.33 6.24 3.56
CA ARG A 130 16.93 4.91 3.04
C ARG A 130 16.59 4.95 1.56
N MET A 131 15.90 5.99 1.12
CA MET A 131 15.61 6.21 -0.30
C MET A 131 16.88 6.38 -1.12
N ALA A 132 17.82 7.20 -0.65
CA ALA A 132 19.12 7.43 -1.32
C ALA A 132 19.91 6.13 -1.47
N MET A 133 20.00 5.32 -0.39
CA MET A 133 20.66 4.01 -0.40
C MET A 133 20.11 3.07 -1.48
N LEU A 134 18.82 3.20 -1.79
CA LEU A 134 18.11 2.42 -2.80
C LEU A 134 17.99 3.13 -4.16
N LYS A 135 18.65 4.27 -4.34
CA LYS A 135 18.64 5.08 -5.58
C LYS A 135 17.23 5.56 -5.98
N LEU A 136 16.30 5.66 -5.02
CA LEU A 136 15.02 6.31 -5.21
C LEU A 136 15.25 7.83 -5.25
N ASN A 137 14.57 8.53 -6.17
CA ASN A 137 14.86 9.93 -6.45
C ASN A 137 13.68 10.90 -6.27
N THR A 138 12.52 10.38 -5.87
CA THR A 138 11.30 11.18 -5.72
C THR A 138 10.62 10.86 -4.41
N PHE A 139 10.57 11.84 -3.50
CA PHE A 139 9.81 11.75 -2.26
C PHE A 139 8.52 12.53 -2.41
N HIS A 140 7.40 11.82 -2.49
CA HIS A 140 6.07 12.39 -2.51
C HIS A 140 5.60 12.60 -1.08
N PHE A 141 5.48 13.85 -0.67
CA PHE A 141 5.19 14.25 0.69
C PHE A 141 3.71 14.60 0.82
N HIS A 142 2.91 13.63 1.28
CA HIS A 142 1.48 13.80 1.47
C HIS A 142 1.20 14.56 2.77
N LEU A 143 1.19 15.90 2.65
CA LEU A 143 1.24 16.84 3.77
C LEU A 143 -0.12 17.18 4.37
N VAL A 144 -1.20 17.00 3.62
CA VAL A 144 -2.54 17.42 4.05
C VAL A 144 -3.59 16.40 3.66
N ASP A 145 -4.51 16.13 4.57
CA ASP A 145 -5.70 15.31 4.36
C ASP A 145 -6.79 15.71 5.39
N ASN A 146 -7.88 14.96 5.44
CA ASN A 146 -8.97 15.17 6.38
C ASN A 146 -8.49 15.24 7.84
N GLU A 147 -7.57 14.33 8.22
CA GLU A 147 -7.14 14.07 9.57
C GLU A 147 -6.00 14.99 10.04
N GLY A 148 -5.44 15.80 9.12
CA GLY A 148 -4.41 16.74 9.53
C GLY A 148 -3.80 17.57 8.43
N TRP A 149 -3.56 18.82 8.75
CA TRP A 149 -2.77 19.77 7.95
C TRP A 149 -1.37 19.87 8.54
N ARG A 150 -0.32 19.47 7.77
CA ARG A 150 1.02 19.26 8.34
C ARG A 150 2.07 20.29 7.92
N ILE A 151 1.72 21.35 7.20
CA ILE A 151 2.67 22.36 6.75
C ILE A 151 2.26 23.76 7.22
N GLU A 152 3.22 24.52 7.76
CA GLU A 152 3.00 25.90 8.15
C GLU A 152 2.76 26.79 6.92
N ILE A 153 1.64 27.53 6.91
CA ILE A 153 1.30 28.57 5.95
C ILE A 153 1.12 29.88 6.73
N LYS A 154 2.05 30.79 6.59
CA LYS A 154 2.09 32.03 7.40
C LYS A 154 0.87 32.91 7.19
N LYS A 155 0.35 32.97 5.96
CA LYS A 155 -0.88 33.73 5.64
C LYS A 155 -2.13 33.14 6.30
N TYR A 156 -2.12 31.83 6.60
CA TYR A 156 -3.26 31.09 7.14
C TYR A 156 -2.90 30.30 8.42
N PRO A 157 -2.57 30.99 9.55
CA PRO A 157 -2.02 30.32 10.74
C PRO A 157 -2.96 29.27 11.37
N LYS A 158 -4.28 29.45 11.23
CA LYS A 158 -5.25 28.46 11.75
C LYS A 158 -5.11 27.07 11.12
N LEU A 159 -4.46 26.94 9.96
CA LEU A 159 -4.20 25.62 9.36
C LEU A 159 -3.34 24.76 10.30
N THR A 160 -2.38 25.35 11.00
CA THR A 160 -1.54 24.63 11.98
C THR A 160 -2.03 24.81 13.43
N GLU A 161 -2.73 25.88 13.76
CA GLU A 161 -3.31 26.08 15.09
C GLU A 161 -4.51 25.15 15.36
N ILE A 162 -5.32 24.87 14.32
CA ILE A 162 -6.55 24.06 14.37
C ILE A 162 -6.39 22.80 13.51
N GLY A 163 -6.09 22.97 12.21
CA GLY A 163 -6.08 21.90 11.22
C GLY A 163 -5.05 20.80 11.48
N ALA A 164 -3.98 21.09 12.23
CA ALA A 164 -2.95 20.12 12.58
C ALA A 164 -3.32 19.21 13.77
N TRP A 165 -4.46 19.43 14.43
CA TRP A 165 -4.78 18.79 15.70
C TRP A 165 -6.16 18.15 15.70
N ARG A 166 -6.23 16.91 16.17
CA ARG A 166 -7.48 16.14 16.34
C ARG A 166 -7.55 15.52 17.74
N VAL A 167 -8.70 14.97 18.09
CA VAL A 167 -8.82 14.17 19.33
C VAL A 167 -7.97 12.92 19.20
N ASP A 168 -7.16 12.66 20.22
CA ASP A 168 -6.33 11.45 20.30
C ASP A 168 -7.24 10.22 20.43
N GLN A 169 -7.22 9.36 19.42
CA GLN A 169 -7.86 8.06 19.37
C GLN A 169 -6.86 7.03 18.80
N GLU A 170 -5.56 7.26 18.97
CA GLU A 170 -4.51 6.37 18.43
C GLU A 170 -4.50 4.98 19.10
N ASP A 171 -5.14 4.84 20.26
CA ASP A 171 -5.41 3.57 20.94
C ASP A 171 -6.48 2.72 20.26
N LYS A 172 -7.26 3.30 19.33
CA LYS A 172 -8.31 2.63 18.58
C LYS A 172 -7.82 2.23 17.18
N LEU A 173 -8.37 1.13 16.69
CA LEU A 173 -8.22 0.79 15.28
C LEU A 173 -8.89 1.84 14.39
N TRP A 174 -8.35 2.09 13.20
CA TRP A 174 -8.85 3.15 12.32
C TRP A 174 -10.37 3.12 12.12
N ASN A 175 -10.92 1.94 11.85
CA ASN A 175 -12.35 1.77 11.61
C ASN A 175 -13.24 1.95 12.85
N GLU A 176 -12.65 2.00 14.04
CA GLU A 176 -13.33 2.20 15.34
C GLU A 176 -13.26 3.66 15.79
N ARG A 177 -12.50 4.50 15.08
CA ARG A 177 -12.39 5.92 15.38
C ARG A 177 -13.68 6.65 15.01
N THR A 178 -14.00 7.69 15.75
CA THR A 178 -15.24 8.44 15.61
C THR A 178 -14.98 9.87 15.17
N PRO A 179 -15.90 10.50 14.41
CA PRO A 179 -15.78 11.93 14.07
C PRO A 179 -15.71 12.83 15.31
N ASN A 180 -15.04 13.96 15.18
CA ASN A 180 -14.84 14.93 16.24
C ASN A 180 -15.81 16.11 16.13
N SER A 181 -16.21 16.66 17.28
CA SER A 181 -16.96 17.92 17.34
C SER A 181 -16.04 19.11 17.03
N ALA A 182 -16.58 20.14 16.36
CA ALA A 182 -15.91 21.42 16.16
C ALA A 182 -15.46 22.08 17.47
N ASN A 183 -16.14 21.79 18.58
CA ASN A 183 -15.90 22.37 19.89
C ASN A 183 -15.12 21.44 20.84
N ALA A 184 -14.51 20.38 20.32
CA ALA A 184 -13.84 19.37 21.15
C ALA A 184 -12.78 19.96 22.10
N PHE A 185 -12.13 21.06 21.73
CA PHE A 185 -11.04 21.67 22.48
C PHE A 185 -11.36 23.04 23.07
N THR A 186 -12.61 23.50 23.04
CA THR A 186 -12.99 24.85 23.49
C THR A 186 -13.04 25.00 25.01
N ASN A 187 -13.26 23.93 25.75
CA ASN A 187 -13.25 23.95 27.21
C ASN A 187 -12.01 23.23 27.76
N PRO A 188 -10.99 23.96 28.27
CA PRO A 188 -9.75 23.35 28.76
C PRO A 188 -9.94 22.34 29.90
N ALA A 189 -11.01 22.50 30.71
CA ALA A 189 -11.27 21.58 31.82
C ALA A 189 -11.80 20.20 31.40
N THR A 190 -12.39 20.11 30.21
CA THR A 190 -12.97 18.86 29.66
C THR A 190 -12.41 18.47 28.31
N ALA A 191 -11.43 19.21 27.80
CA ALA A 191 -10.83 18.95 26.50
C ALA A 191 -10.15 17.56 26.48
N PRO A 192 -10.42 16.73 25.47
CA PRO A 192 -9.73 15.47 25.31
C PRO A 192 -8.25 15.68 24.97
N LYS A 193 -7.45 14.60 25.11
CA LYS A 193 -6.05 14.63 24.66
C LYS A 193 -5.98 14.95 23.16
N LYS A 194 -5.02 15.78 22.78
CA LYS A 194 -4.75 16.13 21.37
C LYS A 194 -3.72 15.21 20.78
N TYR A 195 -3.95 14.83 19.52
CA TYR A 195 -2.96 14.19 18.66
C TYR A 195 -2.72 15.07 17.42
N GLY A 196 -1.45 15.15 16.99
CA GLY A 196 -1.08 15.87 15.77
C GLY A 196 0.33 16.44 15.83
N GLY A 197 0.60 17.34 14.91
CA GLY A 197 1.88 18.01 14.70
C GLY A 197 1.92 18.64 13.31
N PHE A 198 2.93 19.45 13.05
CA PHE A 198 3.19 20.03 11.73
C PHE A 198 4.67 20.34 11.57
N TYR A 199 5.08 20.58 10.35
CA TYR A 199 6.41 21.06 9.99
C TYR A 199 6.37 22.56 9.81
N THR A 200 7.30 23.27 10.45
CA THR A 200 7.53 24.70 10.22
C THR A 200 8.14 24.90 8.83
N GLN A 201 8.07 26.11 8.29
CA GLN A 201 8.72 26.39 7.01
C GLN A 201 10.24 26.13 7.06
N GLU A 202 10.86 26.35 8.23
CA GLU A 202 12.29 26.03 8.41
C GLU A 202 12.54 24.52 8.42
N ASP A 203 11.65 23.70 9.01
CA ASP A 203 11.74 22.24 8.93
C ASP A 203 11.63 21.77 7.48
N ILE A 204 10.70 22.33 6.70
CA ILE A 204 10.54 22.01 5.27
C ILE A 204 11.80 22.38 4.48
N LYS A 205 12.39 23.56 4.71
CA LYS A 205 13.65 23.97 4.05
C LYS A 205 14.79 22.99 4.35
N GLU A 206 14.90 22.56 5.61
CA GLU A 206 15.90 21.55 6.02
C GLU A 206 15.65 20.23 5.31
N ILE A 207 14.41 19.70 5.29
CA ILE A 207 14.04 18.46 4.62
C ILE A 207 14.38 18.53 3.12
N VAL A 208 14.00 19.63 2.45
CA VAL A 208 14.24 19.84 1.01
C VAL A 208 15.74 19.90 0.70
N ALA A 209 16.51 20.64 1.50
CA ALA A 209 17.96 20.73 1.34
C ALA A 209 18.64 19.35 1.57
N TYR A 210 18.21 18.62 2.59
CA TYR A 210 18.70 17.28 2.91
C TYR A 210 18.42 16.27 1.79
N ALA A 211 17.21 16.30 1.24
CA ALA A 211 16.80 15.46 0.11
C ALA A 211 17.60 15.80 -1.14
N SER A 212 17.76 17.10 -1.46
CA SER A 212 18.51 17.56 -2.63
C SER A 212 19.99 17.11 -2.60
N ALA A 213 20.62 17.13 -1.41
CA ALA A 213 21.98 16.62 -1.23
C ALA A 213 22.10 15.09 -1.46
N ARG A 214 20.97 14.38 -1.55
CA ARG A 214 20.86 12.93 -1.80
C ARG A 214 20.27 12.60 -3.17
N GLY A 215 20.18 13.59 -4.04
CA GLY A 215 19.62 13.41 -5.40
C GLY A 215 18.11 13.16 -5.39
N ILE A 216 17.41 13.51 -4.30
CA ILE A 216 15.97 13.29 -4.16
C ILE A 216 15.21 14.61 -4.33
N THR A 217 14.20 14.59 -5.19
CA THR A 217 13.23 15.68 -5.34
C THR A 217 12.06 15.45 -4.40
N VAL A 218 11.73 16.46 -3.59
CA VAL A 218 10.53 16.43 -2.73
C VAL A 218 9.37 17.05 -3.48
N ILE A 219 8.29 16.30 -3.65
CA ILE A 219 7.04 16.75 -4.29
C ILE A 219 6.00 16.91 -3.20
N PRO A 220 5.57 18.14 -2.90
CA PRO A 220 4.52 18.38 -1.91
C PRO A 220 3.16 18.03 -2.50
N GLU A 221 2.28 17.45 -1.69
CA GLU A 221 0.87 17.28 -2.00
C GLU A 221 0.00 18.16 -1.11
N ILE A 222 -0.88 18.94 -1.76
CA ILE A 222 -1.90 19.78 -1.14
C ILE A 222 -3.23 19.36 -1.73
N GLU A 223 -3.99 18.59 -0.99
CA GLU A 223 -5.24 17.99 -1.40
C GLU A 223 -6.34 18.99 -1.74
N MET A 224 -7.00 18.74 -2.88
CA MET A 224 -8.17 19.47 -3.36
C MET A 224 -8.87 18.71 -4.51
N PRO A 225 -10.21 18.77 -4.67
CA PRO A 225 -11.15 19.49 -3.81
C PRO A 225 -11.57 18.73 -2.55
N ALA A 226 -11.33 17.41 -2.51
CA ALA A 226 -11.62 16.55 -1.36
C ALA A 226 -10.43 16.47 -0.40
N HIS A 227 -10.49 15.59 0.59
CA HIS A 227 -9.47 15.43 1.62
C HIS A 227 -9.07 16.74 2.31
N ALA A 228 -10.06 17.65 2.48
CA ALA A 228 -9.88 19.04 2.87
C ALA A 228 -10.44 19.37 4.25
N MET A 229 -10.92 18.37 5.02
CA MET A 229 -11.64 18.65 6.29
C MET A 229 -10.77 19.34 7.32
N SER A 230 -9.47 19.11 7.36
CA SER A 230 -8.53 19.81 8.25
C SER A 230 -8.49 21.33 7.95
N ALA A 231 -8.48 21.70 6.68
CA ALA A 231 -8.54 23.10 6.25
C ALA A 231 -9.93 23.72 6.47
N ILE A 232 -11.00 22.97 6.21
CA ILE A 232 -12.38 23.41 6.43
C ILE A 232 -12.65 23.58 7.93
N ALA A 233 -12.11 22.73 8.80
CA ALA A 233 -12.18 22.91 10.25
C ALA A 233 -11.51 24.23 10.70
N ALA A 234 -10.38 24.60 10.08
CA ALA A 234 -9.69 25.85 10.33
C ALA A 234 -10.43 27.08 9.73
N TYR A 235 -10.99 26.91 8.54
CA TYR A 235 -11.66 27.96 7.77
C TYR A 235 -13.00 27.46 7.17
N PRO A 236 -14.08 27.37 7.95
CA PRO A 236 -15.36 26.78 7.50
C PRO A 236 -15.97 27.44 6.25
N LYS A 237 -15.61 28.69 5.98
CA LYS A 237 -16.07 29.43 4.79
C LYS A 237 -15.63 28.81 3.46
N LEU A 238 -14.63 27.92 3.46
CA LEU A 238 -14.12 27.26 2.28
C LEU A 238 -15.06 26.16 1.75
N SER A 239 -15.97 25.65 2.58
CA SER A 239 -16.97 24.65 2.19
C SER A 239 -18.28 25.28 1.69
N CYS A 240 -19.10 24.48 0.99
CA CYS A 240 -20.42 24.93 0.50
C CYS A 240 -21.38 25.27 1.66
N HIS A 241 -21.38 24.48 2.71
CA HIS A 241 -22.32 24.61 3.84
C HIS A 241 -21.84 25.59 4.93
N LYS A 242 -20.56 25.96 4.97
CA LYS A 242 -19.95 26.92 5.92
C LYS A 242 -20.15 26.60 7.40
N ARG A 243 -20.55 25.37 7.74
CA ARG A 243 -20.70 24.95 9.15
C ARG A 243 -19.34 24.64 9.75
N SER A 244 -19.22 24.86 11.05
CA SER A 244 -18.03 24.45 11.78
C SER A 244 -18.00 22.92 11.93
N ILE A 245 -16.87 22.33 11.59
CA ILE A 245 -16.58 20.89 11.75
C ILE A 245 -15.33 20.72 12.60
N GLY A 246 -15.13 19.55 13.21
CA GLY A 246 -13.86 19.19 13.85
C GLY A 246 -12.94 18.50 12.85
N VAL A 247 -11.62 18.53 13.11
CA VAL A 247 -10.66 17.69 12.40
C VAL A 247 -10.94 16.24 12.78
N PRO A 248 -11.27 15.34 11.84
CA PRO A 248 -11.63 13.97 12.18
C PRO A 248 -10.43 13.16 12.70
N SER A 249 -10.68 12.18 13.56
CA SER A 249 -9.63 11.27 14.03
C SER A 249 -9.44 10.07 13.10
N GLY A 250 -10.33 9.87 12.15
CA GLY A 250 -10.30 8.81 11.17
C GLY A 250 -11.70 8.36 10.74
N ALA A 251 -11.75 7.32 9.92
CA ALA A 251 -12.97 6.64 9.47
C ALA A 251 -14.01 7.53 8.75
N VAL A 252 -13.57 8.54 8.00
CA VAL A 252 -14.46 9.42 7.23
C VAL A 252 -14.72 8.82 5.85
N TRP A 253 -15.97 8.45 5.62
CA TRP A 253 -16.45 7.99 4.31
C TRP A 253 -17.99 8.07 4.25
N PRO A 254 -18.62 8.53 3.16
CA PRO A 254 -18.01 9.18 1.99
C PRO A 254 -17.47 10.59 2.31
N ILE A 255 -16.55 11.12 1.48
CA ILE A 255 -15.90 12.41 1.69
C ILE A 255 -16.78 13.52 1.08
N THR A 256 -17.67 14.10 1.87
CA THR A 256 -18.65 15.12 1.45
C THR A 256 -18.27 16.54 1.82
N ASP A 257 -17.45 16.71 2.86
CA ASP A 257 -16.96 18.03 3.32
C ASP A 257 -15.74 18.41 2.46
N ILE A 258 -16.01 18.93 1.24
CA ILE A 258 -15.03 19.31 0.23
C ILE A 258 -15.02 20.82 0.00
N TYR A 259 -13.98 21.33 -0.65
CA TYR A 259 -13.89 22.75 -1.01
C TYR A 259 -15.04 23.16 -1.95
N CYS A 260 -15.58 24.37 -1.75
CA CYS A 260 -16.65 24.91 -2.59
C CYS A 260 -16.09 25.40 -3.93
N ALA A 261 -16.41 24.70 -5.03
CA ALA A 261 -16.00 25.09 -6.37
C ALA A 261 -16.70 26.33 -6.92
N GLY A 262 -17.81 26.77 -6.29
CA GLY A 262 -18.61 27.89 -6.74
C GLY A 262 -18.13 29.26 -6.26
N GLN A 263 -17.16 29.36 -5.36
CA GLN A 263 -16.75 30.65 -4.77
C GLN A 263 -15.28 31.00 -5.03
N GLU A 264 -14.99 32.26 -5.34
CA GLU A 264 -13.64 32.74 -5.62
C GLU A 264 -12.71 32.70 -4.40
N GLU A 265 -13.28 32.86 -3.20
CA GLU A 265 -12.52 32.81 -1.95
C GLU A 265 -11.76 31.47 -1.78
N THR A 266 -12.31 30.37 -2.28
CA THR A 266 -11.64 29.05 -2.28
C THR A 266 -10.40 29.06 -3.18
N PHE A 267 -10.51 29.58 -4.39
CA PHE A 267 -9.38 29.65 -5.32
C PHE A 267 -8.30 30.60 -4.80
N THR A 268 -8.68 31.78 -4.29
CA THR A 268 -7.74 32.72 -3.69
C THR A 268 -6.98 32.06 -2.52
N PHE A 269 -7.68 31.33 -1.66
CA PHE A 269 -7.06 30.60 -0.57
C PHE A 269 -6.04 29.57 -1.08
N LEU A 270 -6.42 28.74 -2.06
CA LEU A 270 -5.54 27.71 -2.60
C LEU A 270 -4.35 28.30 -3.36
N GLU A 271 -4.54 29.35 -4.15
CA GLU A 271 -3.47 30.05 -4.85
C GLU A 271 -2.47 30.70 -3.87
N ASP A 272 -2.95 31.25 -2.74
CA ASP A 272 -2.10 31.76 -1.68
C ASP A 272 -1.28 30.65 -0.99
N VAL A 273 -1.94 29.52 -0.65
CA VAL A 273 -1.28 28.35 -0.05
C VAL A 273 -0.20 27.82 -1.01
N LEU A 274 -0.57 27.60 -2.27
CA LEU A 274 0.36 27.10 -3.28
C LEU A 274 1.52 28.05 -3.54
N THR A 275 1.31 29.38 -3.39
CA THR A 275 2.40 30.36 -3.51
C THR A 275 3.46 30.12 -2.44
N GLU A 276 3.09 30.02 -1.15
CA GLU A 276 4.04 29.71 -0.08
C GLU A 276 4.69 28.34 -0.23
N VAL A 277 3.91 27.32 -0.66
CA VAL A 277 4.42 25.97 -0.94
C VAL A 277 5.49 26.02 -2.05
N MET A 278 5.26 26.73 -3.15
CA MET A 278 6.22 26.83 -4.24
C MET A 278 7.51 27.59 -3.87
N GLU A 279 7.48 28.47 -2.87
CA GLU A 279 8.68 29.11 -2.31
C GLU A 279 9.54 28.14 -1.51
N LEU A 280 8.91 27.15 -0.87
CA LEU A 280 9.59 26.14 -0.05
C LEU A 280 10.11 24.94 -0.85
N PHE A 281 9.38 24.55 -1.91
CA PHE A 281 9.69 23.38 -2.71
C PHE A 281 10.14 23.79 -4.13
N PRO A 282 11.43 23.56 -4.47
CA PRO A 282 11.95 23.89 -5.80
C PRO A 282 11.50 22.91 -6.88
N SER A 283 10.78 21.86 -6.55
CA SER A 283 10.27 20.86 -7.49
C SER A 283 9.50 21.48 -8.64
N LYS A 284 9.73 21.02 -9.85
CA LYS A 284 8.88 21.33 -11.00
C LYS A 284 7.45 20.87 -10.80
N TYR A 285 7.24 19.82 -10.03
CA TYR A 285 5.96 19.15 -9.81
C TYR A 285 5.32 19.58 -8.49
N ILE A 286 4.01 19.86 -8.53
CA ILE A 286 3.16 20.07 -7.34
C ILE A 286 1.99 19.11 -7.47
N HIS A 287 1.80 18.27 -6.46
CA HIS A 287 0.68 17.33 -6.42
C HIS A 287 -0.52 18.01 -5.75
N VAL A 288 -1.70 17.86 -6.36
CA VAL A 288 -2.94 18.54 -5.90
C VAL A 288 -4.03 17.54 -5.46
N GLY A 289 -3.70 16.25 -5.37
CA GLY A 289 -4.66 15.21 -5.06
C GLY A 289 -5.66 15.00 -6.18
N GLY A 290 -6.92 15.32 -5.95
CA GLY A 290 -7.98 15.26 -6.95
C GLY A 290 -8.93 14.09 -6.79
N ASP A 291 -8.63 13.18 -5.87
CA ASP A 291 -9.28 11.89 -5.65
C ASP A 291 -10.52 11.98 -4.74
N GLU A 292 -11.35 10.97 -4.84
CA GLU A 292 -12.45 10.58 -3.93
C GLU A 292 -13.46 11.69 -3.58
N ALA A 293 -13.60 12.72 -4.40
CA ALA A 293 -14.54 13.82 -4.14
C ALA A 293 -16.00 13.35 -4.27
N THR A 294 -16.76 13.42 -3.16
CA THR A 294 -18.20 13.18 -3.17
C THR A 294 -18.95 14.49 -3.38
N HIS A 295 -19.50 14.69 -4.58
CA HIS A 295 -20.01 15.99 -5.06
C HIS A 295 -21.40 16.40 -4.54
N THR A 296 -22.03 15.65 -3.63
CA THR A 296 -23.41 15.89 -3.16
C THR A 296 -23.67 17.31 -2.64
N GLU A 297 -22.65 17.97 -2.06
CA GLU A 297 -22.78 19.35 -1.61
C GLU A 297 -22.67 20.35 -2.77
N TRP A 298 -21.93 20.05 -3.85
CA TRP A 298 -21.89 20.88 -5.04
C TRP A 298 -23.21 20.87 -5.80
N GLU A 299 -23.91 19.72 -5.84
CA GLU A 299 -25.23 19.59 -6.48
C GLU A 299 -26.28 20.50 -5.82
N LYS A 300 -26.17 20.72 -4.52
CA LYS A 300 -27.11 21.55 -3.72
C LYS A 300 -26.67 23.02 -3.60
N CYS A 301 -25.40 23.30 -3.82
CA CYS A 301 -24.82 24.62 -3.57
C CYS A 301 -25.19 25.61 -4.69
N LEU A 302 -25.91 26.68 -4.38
CA LEU A 302 -26.34 27.69 -5.36
C LEU A 302 -25.15 28.34 -6.09
N LYS A 303 -23.99 28.53 -5.41
CA LYS A 303 -22.79 29.10 -6.04
C LYS A 303 -22.16 28.11 -7.03
N CYS A 304 -22.10 26.81 -6.69
CA CYS A 304 -21.59 25.77 -7.60
C CYS A 304 -22.50 25.64 -8.81
N GLN A 305 -23.83 25.65 -8.61
CA GLN A 305 -24.79 25.59 -9.71
C GLN A 305 -24.73 26.85 -10.61
N ALA A 306 -24.55 28.05 -10.03
CA ALA A 306 -24.33 29.27 -10.81
C ALA A 306 -23.06 29.17 -11.66
N ARG A 307 -21.93 28.72 -11.09
CA ARG A 307 -20.68 28.50 -11.81
C ARG A 307 -20.84 27.49 -12.96
N MET A 308 -21.53 26.37 -12.70
CA MET A 308 -21.81 25.40 -13.76
C MET A 308 -22.59 26.04 -14.91
N LYS A 309 -23.60 26.84 -14.62
CA LYS A 309 -24.38 27.56 -15.62
C LYS A 309 -23.52 28.57 -16.40
N ASP A 310 -22.74 29.38 -15.71
CA ASP A 310 -21.93 30.46 -16.30
C ASP A 310 -20.82 29.92 -17.22
N HIS A 311 -20.30 28.74 -16.91
CA HIS A 311 -19.26 28.05 -17.70
C HIS A 311 -19.79 26.94 -18.59
N HIS A 312 -21.12 26.79 -18.72
CA HIS A 312 -21.77 25.75 -19.53
C HIS A 312 -21.36 24.32 -19.21
N LEU A 313 -21.06 24.04 -17.92
CA LEU A 313 -20.70 22.72 -17.43
C LEU A 313 -21.95 21.85 -17.27
N LYS A 314 -21.89 20.60 -17.75
CA LYS A 314 -23.06 19.71 -17.83
C LYS A 314 -23.37 19.02 -16.49
N ASP A 315 -22.34 18.75 -15.71
CA ASP A 315 -22.43 17.99 -14.47
C ASP A 315 -21.30 18.36 -13.48
N VAL A 316 -21.33 17.78 -12.29
CA VAL A 316 -20.37 18.05 -11.21
C VAL A 316 -18.97 17.49 -11.51
N HIS A 317 -18.83 16.50 -12.40
CA HIS A 317 -17.52 16.02 -12.85
C HIS A 317 -16.83 17.06 -13.73
N GLN A 318 -17.59 17.73 -14.62
CA GLN A 318 -17.06 18.87 -15.37
C GLN A 318 -16.74 20.06 -14.45
N LEU A 319 -17.46 20.24 -13.34
CA LEU A 319 -17.12 21.25 -12.34
C LEU A 319 -15.81 20.91 -11.63
N GLN A 320 -15.54 19.62 -11.36
CA GLN A 320 -14.23 19.19 -10.82
C GLN A 320 -13.12 19.44 -11.84
N SER A 321 -13.34 19.10 -13.09
CA SER A 321 -12.37 19.41 -14.17
C SER A 321 -12.09 20.91 -14.27
N TYR A 322 -13.13 21.75 -14.19
CA TYR A 322 -12.97 23.21 -14.15
C TYR A 322 -12.13 23.66 -12.93
N PHE A 323 -12.38 23.07 -11.75
CA PHE A 323 -11.64 23.36 -10.54
C PHE A 323 -10.15 23.04 -10.71
N ILE A 324 -9.83 21.82 -11.12
CA ILE A 324 -8.46 21.34 -11.33
C ILE A 324 -7.77 22.17 -12.42
N LYS A 325 -8.48 22.48 -13.53
CA LYS A 325 -7.92 23.30 -14.61
C LYS A 325 -7.54 24.71 -14.16
N ARG A 326 -8.33 25.37 -13.30
CA ARG A 326 -7.98 26.69 -12.75
C ARG A 326 -6.70 26.63 -11.93
N ILE A 327 -6.54 25.57 -11.14
CA ILE A 327 -5.32 25.36 -10.35
C ILE A 327 -4.13 25.05 -11.26
N ASP A 328 -4.33 24.23 -12.32
CA ASP A 328 -3.30 23.98 -13.32
C ASP A 328 -2.85 25.26 -14.03
N ASP A 329 -3.81 26.08 -14.51
CA ASP A 329 -3.51 27.38 -15.15
C ASP A 329 -2.68 28.29 -14.21
N PHE A 330 -3.00 28.28 -12.91
CA PHE A 330 -2.22 29.00 -11.91
C PHE A 330 -0.80 28.44 -11.76
N LEU A 331 -0.64 27.12 -11.59
CA LEU A 331 0.67 26.47 -11.46
C LEU A 331 1.55 26.68 -12.71
N VAL A 332 0.96 26.54 -13.90
CA VAL A 332 1.63 26.81 -15.18
C VAL A 332 2.11 28.26 -15.25
N SER A 333 1.31 29.23 -14.81
CA SER A 333 1.72 30.64 -14.74
C SER A 333 2.95 30.90 -13.86
N LYS A 334 3.19 29.97 -12.91
CA LYS A 334 4.38 29.99 -12.03
C LYS A 334 5.50 29.05 -12.50
N GLY A 335 5.39 28.47 -13.69
CA GLY A 335 6.38 27.54 -14.26
C GLY A 335 6.41 26.18 -13.60
N ARG A 336 5.30 25.76 -12.96
CA ARG A 336 5.14 24.46 -12.32
C ARG A 336 4.24 23.54 -13.16
N THR A 337 4.31 22.25 -12.88
CA THR A 337 3.50 21.21 -13.52
C THR A 337 2.63 20.54 -12.45
N LEU A 338 1.34 20.48 -12.72
CA LEU A 338 0.38 19.79 -11.87
C LEU A 338 0.61 18.29 -11.95
N VAL A 339 0.56 17.62 -10.80
CA VAL A 339 0.41 16.16 -10.66
C VAL A 339 -0.88 15.92 -9.89
N GLY A 340 -1.63 14.89 -10.22
CA GLY A 340 -2.81 14.49 -9.44
C GLY A 340 -3.14 13.02 -9.63
N TRP A 341 -3.93 12.48 -8.71
CA TRP A 341 -4.50 11.15 -8.83
C TRP A 341 -5.37 11.06 -10.09
N ASP A 342 -5.59 9.88 -10.60
CA ASP A 342 -6.19 9.73 -11.94
C ASP A 342 -7.66 10.21 -12.06
N GLU A 343 -8.32 10.60 -10.96
CA GLU A 343 -9.61 11.31 -10.95
C GLU A 343 -9.55 12.72 -11.53
N ILE A 344 -8.38 13.35 -11.63
CA ILE A 344 -8.23 14.63 -12.33
C ILE A 344 -8.62 14.55 -13.81
N MET A 345 -8.77 13.33 -14.33
CA MET A 345 -9.24 13.04 -15.69
C MET A 345 -10.77 13.12 -15.82
N ASP A 346 -11.50 12.98 -14.70
CA ASP A 346 -12.96 12.89 -14.69
C ASP A 346 -13.53 14.27 -15.08
N GLY A 347 -14.25 14.33 -16.22
CA GLY A 347 -14.77 15.58 -16.79
C GLY A 347 -13.83 16.35 -17.73
N GLY A 348 -12.55 15.97 -17.83
CA GLY A 348 -11.54 16.53 -18.74
C GLY A 348 -10.19 16.78 -18.10
N LEU A 349 -9.13 16.41 -18.77
CA LEU A 349 -7.75 16.50 -18.28
C LEU A 349 -7.02 17.74 -18.83
N ALA A 350 -6.22 18.42 -18.01
CA ALA A 350 -5.33 19.48 -18.44
C ALA A 350 -4.15 18.91 -19.26
N ASN A 351 -3.78 19.58 -20.37
CA ASN A 351 -2.84 19.05 -21.36
C ASN A 351 -1.43 18.78 -20.82
N ASN A 352 -1.01 19.45 -19.74
CA ASN A 352 0.34 19.35 -19.18
C ASN A 352 0.40 18.57 -17.87
N ALA A 353 -0.75 18.13 -17.34
CA ALA A 353 -0.80 17.44 -16.07
C ALA A 353 -0.13 16.06 -16.15
N VAL A 354 0.54 15.68 -15.08
CA VAL A 354 1.02 14.30 -14.87
C VAL A 354 -0.06 13.55 -14.12
N VAL A 355 -0.41 12.38 -14.62
CA VAL A 355 -1.44 11.53 -13.98
C VAL A 355 -0.76 10.47 -13.12
N MET A 356 -1.06 10.47 -11.83
CA MET A 356 -0.67 9.42 -10.91
C MET A 356 -1.76 8.34 -10.89
N ASN A 357 -1.47 7.24 -11.57
CA ASN A 357 -2.47 6.20 -11.85
C ASN A 357 -2.52 5.15 -10.74
N TRP A 358 -3.64 5.07 -10.03
CA TRP A 358 -3.89 4.10 -8.98
C TRP A 358 -5.08 3.16 -9.26
N ARG A 359 -6.02 3.56 -10.12
CA ARG A 359 -7.21 2.76 -10.48
C ARG A 359 -6.96 1.72 -11.58
N GLY A 360 -5.69 1.47 -11.92
CA GLY A 360 -5.26 0.45 -12.87
C GLY A 360 -4.94 0.98 -14.26
N ILE A 361 -4.17 0.19 -15.03
CA ILE A 361 -3.55 0.60 -16.28
C ILE A 361 -4.56 1.06 -17.35
N GLU A 362 -5.77 0.52 -17.37
CA GLU A 362 -6.80 0.92 -18.35
C GLU A 362 -7.25 2.39 -18.17
N VAL A 363 -7.16 2.92 -16.94
CA VAL A 363 -7.36 4.35 -16.68
C VAL A 363 -6.14 5.14 -17.13
N GLY A 364 -4.94 4.70 -16.72
CA GLY A 364 -3.68 5.35 -17.11
C GLY A 364 -3.47 5.39 -18.63
N LYS A 365 -3.90 4.35 -19.36
CA LYS A 365 -3.84 4.31 -20.82
C LYS A 365 -4.57 5.47 -21.47
N LYS A 366 -5.74 5.86 -20.94
CA LYS A 366 -6.50 7.01 -21.46
C LYS A 366 -5.70 8.33 -21.35
N ALA A 367 -4.93 8.50 -20.27
CA ALA A 367 -4.04 9.66 -20.12
C ALA A 367 -2.89 9.61 -21.14
N LEU A 368 -2.25 8.45 -21.29
CA LEU A 368 -1.18 8.24 -22.28
C LEU A 368 -1.66 8.50 -23.71
N GLU A 369 -2.87 8.08 -24.07
CA GLU A 369 -3.49 8.33 -25.38
C GLU A 369 -3.78 9.82 -25.64
N GLN A 370 -3.98 10.62 -24.58
CA GLN A 370 -4.10 12.08 -24.66
C GLN A 370 -2.72 12.77 -24.69
N GLY A 371 -1.63 12.03 -24.53
CA GLY A 371 -0.25 12.55 -24.52
C GLY A 371 0.25 12.96 -23.15
N ASN A 372 -0.52 12.74 -22.09
CA ASN A 372 -0.11 13.08 -20.73
C ASN A 372 0.87 12.04 -20.16
N PRO A 373 1.91 12.46 -19.42
CA PRO A 373 2.79 11.54 -18.71
C PRO A 373 2.06 10.85 -17.56
N VAL A 374 2.45 9.60 -17.28
CA VAL A 374 1.82 8.77 -16.23
C VAL A 374 2.88 8.22 -15.28
N VAL A 375 2.56 8.22 -13.98
CA VAL A 375 3.27 7.46 -12.95
C VAL A 375 2.37 6.30 -12.52
N LEU A 376 2.87 5.07 -12.56
CA LEU A 376 2.09 3.87 -12.23
C LEU A 376 2.23 3.55 -10.75
N THR A 377 1.11 3.50 -10.01
CA THR A 377 1.09 3.21 -8.57
C THR A 377 0.10 2.12 -8.18
N SER A 378 -0.74 1.64 -9.10
CA SER A 378 -1.90 0.78 -8.82
C SER A 378 -1.56 -0.50 -8.04
N ASP A 379 -0.36 -1.06 -8.23
CA ASP A 379 0.06 -2.30 -7.59
C ASP A 379 1.24 -2.07 -6.62
N CYS A 380 1.41 -0.84 -6.15
CA CYS A 380 2.52 -0.41 -5.29
C CYS A 380 2.06 0.19 -3.95
N TYR A 381 0.88 -0.23 -3.45
CA TYR A 381 0.33 0.20 -2.17
C TYR A 381 0.93 -0.64 -1.03
N ILE A 382 2.01 -0.13 -0.43
CA ILE A 382 2.77 -0.83 0.60
C ILE A 382 2.20 -0.67 2.02
N ASP A 383 1.03 -0.08 2.16
CA ASP A 383 0.18 -0.11 3.34
C ASP A 383 -0.68 -1.38 3.44
N ASN A 384 -0.67 -2.23 2.39
CA ASN A 384 -1.29 -3.55 2.38
C ASN A 384 -0.48 -4.59 3.16
N TYR A 385 -1.11 -5.70 3.58
CA TYR A 385 -0.43 -6.83 4.20
C TYR A 385 0.63 -7.43 3.26
N GLN A 386 1.80 -7.78 3.80
CA GLN A 386 2.84 -8.46 3.04
C GLN A 386 2.93 -9.97 3.33
N GLY A 387 2.30 -10.43 4.37
CA GLY A 387 2.12 -11.83 4.74
C GLY A 387 0.68 -12.10 5.19
N LEU A 388 0.41 -13.27 5.76
CA LEU A 388 -0.90 -13.63 6.29
C LEU A 388 -1.28 -12.70 7.45
N PRO A 389 -2.45 -12.04 7.41
CA PRO A 389 -2.83 -10.99 8.38
C PRO A 389 -2.79 -11.39 9.85
N ASP A 390 -2.95 -12.68 10.17
CA ASP A 390 -2.87 -13.20 11.55
C ASP A 390 -1.48 -13.07 12.17
N TYR A 391 -0.44 -12.89 11.36
CA TYR A 391 0.97 -12.86 11.76
C TYR A 391 1.62 -11.50 11.48
N GLU A 392 0.84 -10.53 11.00
CA GLU A 392 1.28 -9.21 10.59
C GLU A 392 0.74 -8.12 11.54
N PRO A 393 1.41 -6.98 11.70
CA PRO A 393 0.78 -5.80 12.26
C PRO A 393 -0.42 -5.39 11.40
N GLN A 394 -1.30 -4.55 11.95
CA GLN A 394 -2.46 -4.10 11.19
C GLN A 394 -2.02 -3.35 9.93
N ALA A 395 -2.72 -3.62 8.82
CA ALA A 395 -2.51 -2.99 7.53
C ALA A 395 -3.87 -2.65 6.89
N ASN A 396 -3.88 -1.96 5.78
CA ASN A 396 -5.07 -1.84 4.94
C ASN A 396 -5.43 -3.24 4.38
N GLY A 397 -6.69 -3.53 4.14
CA GLY A 397 -7.17 -4.89 3.86
C GLY A 397 -6.65 -5.60 2.60
N GLY A 398 -5.75 -4.96 1.82
CA GLY A 398 -5.12 -5.57 0.65
C GLY A 398 -3.96 -6.51 0.99
N TYR A 399 -3.47 -7.25 -0.01
CA TYR A 399 -2.35 -8.17 0.11
C TYR A 399 -1.32 -7.93 -0.99
N LEU A 400 -0.11 -7.56 -0.60
CA LEU A 400 1.00 -7.28 -1.51
C LEU A 400 2.31 -7.86 -0.96
N PRO A 401 2.55 -9.18 -1.16
CA PRO A 401 3.82 -9.80 -0.79
C PRO A 401 4.98 -9.30 -1.66
N LEU A 402 6.21 -9.49 -1.18
CA LEU A 402 7.43 -9.03 -1.85
C LEU A 402 7.53 -9.56 -3.28
N LYS A 403 7.24 -10.85 -3.47
CA LYS A 403 7.29 -11.52 -4.79
C LYS A 403 6.30 -10.92 -5.78
N THR A 404 5.10 -10.58 -5.33
CA THR A 404 4.07 -9.94 -6.18
C THR A 404 4.55 -8.57 -6.65
N LEU A 405 5.06 -7.73 -5.74
CA LEU A 405 5.59 -6.42 -6.11
C LEU A 405 6.81 -6.53 -7.05
N TYR A 406 7.73 -7.47 -6.80
CA TYR A 406 8.88 -7.70 -7.66
C TYR A 406 8.51 -8.06 -9.11
N HIS A 407 7.43 -8.84 -9.29
CA HIS A 407 6.95 -9.23 -10.62
C HIS A 407 6.02 -8.19 -11.27
N TYR A 408 5.74 -7.08 -10.58
CA TYR A 408 5.03 -5.98 -11.21
C TYR A 408 5.88 -5.40 -12.34
N SER A 409 5.34 -5.43 -13.55
CA SER A 409 6.01 -4.87 -14.73
C SER A 409 5.48 -3.47 -15.02
N LEU A 410 6.40 -2.55 -15.29
CA LEU A 410 6.12 -1.22 -15.83
C LEU A 410 6.03 -1.24 -17.36
N GLU A 411 6.57 -2.27 -17.99
CA GLU A 411 6.41 -2.54 -19.43
C GLU A 411 5.04 -3.23 -19.63
N LYS A 412 4.07 -2.50 -20.21
CA LYS A 412 2.71 -3.00 -20.40
C LYS A 412 2.55 -3.55 -21.80
N GLU A 413 2.36 -4.85 -21.94
CA GLU A 413 2.23 -5.57 -23.22
C GLU A 413 1.13 -5.01 -24.14
N ASN A 414 0.07 -4.44 -23.57
CA ASN A 414 -1.05 -3.84 -24.32
C ASN A 414 -0.83 -2.38 -24.70
N LEU A 415 0.36 -1.80 -24.44
CA LEU A 415 0.72 -0.44 -24.83
C LEU A 415 1.72 -0.44 -25.99
N SER A 416 1.49 0.47 -26.95
CA SER A 416 2.48 0.71 -28.01
C SER A 416 3.77 1.32 -27.45
N PRO A 417 4.93 1.11 -28.11
CA PRO A 417 6.20 1.73 -27.67
C PRO A 417 6.15 3.26 -27.55
N ALA A 418 5.30 3.91 -28.31
CA ALA A 418 5.12 5.37 -28.27
C ALA A 418 4.42 5.79 -26.97
N LEU A 419 3.40 5.05 -26.53
CA LEU A 419 2.70 5.29 -25.25
C LEU A 419 3.59 4.91 -24.06
N GLN A 420 4.31 3.80 -24.16
CA GLN A 420 5.22 3.32 -23.12
C GLN A 420 6.27 4.38 -22.72
N LYS A 421 6.76 5.19 -23.65
CA LYS A 421 7.73 6.27 -23.40
C LYS A 421 7.20 7.38 -22.49
N ASN A 422 5.88 7.55 -22.37
CA ASN A 422 5.25 8.53 -21.50
C ASN A 422 5.00 8.00 -20.08
N ILE A 423 5.37 6.75 -19.80
CA ILE A 423 5.42 6.24 -18.43
C ILE A 423 6.70 6.76 -17.79
N LEU A 424 6.55 7.66 -16.80
CA LEU A 424 7.68 8.26 -16.09
C LEU A 424 8.36 7.26 -15.14
N GLY A 425 7.62 6.29 -14.64
CA GLY A 425 8.08 5.30 -13.69
C GLY A 425 7.00 4.86 -12.72
N THR A 426 7.42 4.53 -11.50
CA THR A 426 6.52 4.04 -10.43
C THR A 426 6.84 4.66 -9.08
N GLN A 427 5.90 4.49 -8.17
CA GLN A 427 5.99 4.97 -6.80
C GLN A 427 5.31 3.99 -5.85
N ALA A 428 5.93 3.69 -4.71
CA ALA A 428 5.26 3.03 -3.61
C ALA A 428 4.51 4.06 -2.77
N ASN A 429 3.27 3.73 -2.38
CA ASN A 429 2.46 4.57 -1.52
C ASN A 429 2.33 3.91 -0.14
N LEU A 430 2.74 4.64 0.90
CA LEU A 430 2.51 4.24 2.28
C LEU A 430 1.49 5.17 2.92
N TRP A 431 0.21 4.79 2.79
CA TRP A 431 -0.89 5.40 3.50
C TRP A 431 -0.83 5.05 4.99
N ALA A 432 -1.18 5.98 5.85
CA ALA A 432 -0.90 5.87 7.29
C ALA A 432 -2.13 5.69 8.18
N GLU A 433 -3.29 5.33 7.63
CA GLU A 433 -4.52 5.06 8.41
C GLU A 433 -4.31 3.97 9.45
N HIS A 434 -3.51 2.96 9.09
CA HIS A 434 -3.22 1.80 9.94
C HIS A 434 -1.80 1.78 10.48
N VAL A 435 -0.97 2.77 10.14
CA VAL A 435 0.45 2.85 10.54
C VAL A 435 0.61 3.78 11.74
N GLY A 436 0.68 3.21 12.93
CA GLY A 436 0.59 3.95 14.19
C GLY A 436 1.92 4.44 14.78
N ASN A 437 3.09 4.18 14.15
CA ASN A 437 4.39 4.64 14.63
C ASN A 437 5.50 4.38 13.60
N THR A 438 6.71 4.87 13.89
CA THR A 438 7.87 4.76 13.00
C THR A 438 8.35 3.32 12.78
N GLU A 439 8.30 2.45 13.79
CA GLU A 439 8.69 1.04 13.66
C GLU A 439 7.71 0.29 12.75
N HIS A 440 6.41 0.61 12.85
CA HIS A 440 5.40 0.05 11.98
C HIS A 440 5.60 0.53 10.53
N SER A 441 5.90 1.81 10.31
CA SER A 441 6.25 2.33 8.99
C SER A 441 7.47 1.61 8.40
N GLU A 442 8.54 1.40 9.18
CA GLU A 442 9.71 0.64 8.76
C GLU A 442 9.35 -0.80 8.35
N TYR A 443 8.50 -1.46 9.15
CA TYR A 443 8.00 -2.80 8.85
C TYR A 443 7.25 -2.84 7.51
N MET A 444 6.40 -1.85 7.24
CA MET A 444 5.65 -1.78 6.00
C MET A 444 6.53 -1.45 4.79
N LEU A 445 7.55 -0.62 4.96
CA LEU A 445 8.51 -0.26 3.92
C LEU A 445 9.38 -1.46 3.49
N PHE A 446 9.95 -2.19 4.45
CA PHE A 446 10.94 -3.23 4.17
C PHE A 446 10.39 -4.65 4.34
N PRO A 447 10.76 -5.59 3.43
CA PRO A 447 11.72 -5.46 2.33
C PRO A 447 11.14 -4.93 1.01
N ARG A 448 9.84 -4.58 0.93
CA ARG A 448 9.17 -4.22 -0.33
C ARG A 448 9.77 -3.03 -1.06
N LEU A 449 10.38 -2.08 -0.31
CA LEU A 449 11.07 -0.95 -0.92
C LEU A 449 12.28 -1.38 -1.78
N LEU A 450 12.88 -2.56 -1.47
CA LEU A 450 13.93 -3.17 -2.31
C LEU A 450 13.37 -3.61 -3.66
N ALA A 451 12.18 -4.22 -3.67
CA ALA A 451 11.50 -4.62 -4.91
C ALA A 451 11.13 -3.40 -5.75
N LEU A 452 10.60 -2.34 -5.12
CA LEU A 452 10.32 -1.09 -5.82
C LEU A 452 11.57 -0.49 -6.48
N ALA A 453 12.69 -0.46 -5.76
CA ALA A 453 13.96 0.00 -6.28
C ALA A 453 14.38 -0.79 -7.51
N GLU A 454 14.32 -2.13 -7.44
CA GLU A 454 14.66 -3.02 -8.56
C GLU A 454 13.77 -2.79 -9.78
N ILE A 455 12.43 -2.81 -9.64
CA ILE A 455 11.50 -2.67 -10.76
C ILE A 455 11.52 -1.29 -11.42
N SER A 456 11.94 -0.25 -10.68
CA SER A 456 12.07 1.11 -11.21
C SER A 456 13.43 1.41 -11.80
N TRP A 457 14.43 0.58 -11.50
CA TRP A 457 15.81 0.72 -11.97
C TRP A 457 16.13 -0.22 -13.13
N THR A 458 15.73 -1.48 -13.04
CA THR A 458 16.16 -2.60 -13.90
C THR A 458 15.09 -2.93 -14.95
N THR A 459 15.49 -3.17 -16.19
CA THR A 459 14.60 -3.65 -17.26
C THR A 459 14.09 -5.06 -16.97
N ASP A 460 12.87 -5.37 -17.40
CA ASP A 460 12.22 -6.66 -17.08
C ASP A 460 13.04 -7.89 -17.52
N ASN A 461 13.74 -7.80 -18.66
CA ASN A 461 14.57 -8.89 -19.18
C ASN A 461 15.84 -9.20 -18.35
N LEU A 462 16.24 -8.29 -17.46
CA LEU A 462 17.38 -8.46 -16.56
C LEU A 462 16.98 -8.88 -15.15
N LYS A 463 15.68 -8.80 -14.81
CA LYS A 463 15.18 -9.21 -13.50
C LYS A 463 15.31 -10.72 -13.31
N ASN A 464 15.76 -11.14 -12.12
CA ASN A 464 15.86 -12.53 -11.72
C ASN A 464 15.49 -12.70 -10.23
N TRP A 465 14.38 -13.38 -9.97
CA TRP A 465 13.86 -13.54 -8.62
C TRP A 465 14.84 -14.20 -7.65
N ASP A 466 15.52 -15.28 -8.08
CA ASP A 466 16.42 -16.03 -7.20
C ASP A 466 17.64 -15.21 -6.79
N ASN A 467 18.17 -14.40 -7.71
CA ASN A 467 19.24 -13.45 -7.39
C ASN A 467 18.73 -12.33 -6.47
N PHE A 468 17.56 -11.77 -6.80
CA PHE A 468 16.98 -10.68 -6.01
C PHE A 468 16.71 -11.10 -4.57
N ILE A 469 16.09 -12.28 -4.33
CA ILE A 469 15.76 -12.72 -2.98
C ILE A 469 17.03 -13.03 -2.16
N ASN A 470 18.08 -13.56 -2.80
CA ASN A 470 19.38 -13.76 -2.15
C ASN A 470 20.03 -12.42 -1.74
N HIS A 471 19.99 -11.43 -2.62
CA HIS A 471 20.46 -10.07 -2.29
C HIS A 471 19.59 -9.43 -1.19
N THR A 472 18.28 -9.64 -1.23
CA THR A 472 17.36 -9.17 -0.18
C THR A 472 17.73 -9.74 1.18
N GLN A 473 18.02 -11.03 1.28
CA GLN A 473 18.43 -11.66 2.54
C GLN A 473 19.75 -11.06 3.08
N THR A 474 20.71 -10.81 2.18
CA THR A 474 21.97 -10.12 2.56
C THR A 474 21.71 -8.68 2.99
N PHE A 475 20.80 -7.99 2.31
CA PHE A 475 20.45 -6.61 2.65
C PHE A 475 19.73 -6.51 4.00
N MET A 476 18.91 -7.50 4.36
CA MET A 476 18.29 -7.58 5.70
C MET A 476 19.31 -7.57 6.82
N GLU A 477 20.51 -8.16 6.61
CA GLU A 477 21.60 -8.07 7.61
C GLU A 477 22.11 -6.63 7.79
N ARG A 478 22.04 -5.77 6.75
CA ARG A 478 22.32 -4.33 6.87
C ARG A 478 21.22 -3.61 7.66
N LEU A 479 19.97 -3.97 7.42
CA LEU A 479 18.84 -3.44 8.19
C LEU A 479 18.95 -3.78 9.69
N ASP A 480 19.48 -4.97 10.02
CA ASP A 480 19.77 -5.35 11.41
C ASP A 480 20.82 -4.43 12.04
N VAL A 481 21.92 -4.12 11.33
CA VAL A 481 22.97 -3.17 11.80
C VAL A 481 22.37 -1.77 12.00
N MET A 482 21.50 -1.34 11.08
CA MET A 482 20.79 -0.05 11.14
C MET A 482 19.69 -0.03 12.20
N LYS A 483 19.35 -1.17 12.81
CA LYS A 483 18.23 -1.36 13.75
C LYS A 483 16.87 -0.99 13.16
N ILE A 484 16.69 -1.19 11.88
CA ILE A 484 15.43 -0.98 11.17
C ILE A 484 14.53 -2.19 11.40
N LYS A 485 13.27 -1.94 11.77
CA LYS A 485 12.25 -2.98 11.86
C LYS A 485 11.75 -3.31 10.45
N TYR A 486 11.91 -4.55 10.03
CA TYR A 486 11.46 -5.01 8.72
C TYR A 486 10.65 -6.29 8.82
N ALA A 487 9.77 -6.53 7.84
CA ALA A 487 8.97 -7.73 7.80
C ALA A 487 9.82 -8.95 7.42
N ARG A 488 9.51 -10.06 8.06
CA ARG A 488 10.10 -11.37 7.75
C ARG A 488 9.14 -12.28 6.99
N SER A 489 8.11 -11.70 6.40
CA SER A 489 7.02 -12.41 5.70
C SER A 489 7.52 -13.28 4.55
N ILE A 490 8.68 -12.98 3.97
CA ILE A 490 9.33 -13.82 2.94
C ILE A 490 9.62 -15.26 3.44
N TYR A 491 9.76 -15.45 4.75
CA TYR A 491 9.96 -16.76 5.39
C TYR A 491 8.66 -17.38 5.91
N GLN A 492 7.52 -16.71 5.73
CA GLN A 492 6.24 -17.26 6.14
C GLN A 492 5.84 -18.42 5.23
N VAL A 493 5.46 -19.54 5.83
CA VAL A 493 4.93 -20.66 5.08
C VAL A 493 3.49 -20.38 4.69
N LEU A 494 3.21 -20.41 3.40
CA LEU A 494 1.88 -20.26 2.81
C LEU A 494 1.32 -21.66 2.50
N PRO A 495 0.31 -22.14 3.25
CA PRO A 495 -0.33 -23.41 2.97
C PRO A 495 -1.36 -23.24 1.84
N THR A 496 -1.38 -24.22 0.96
CA THR A 496 -2.43 -24.36 -0.05
C THR A 496 -2.97 -25.78 0.00
N VAL A 497 -4.28 -25.94 -0.06
CA VAL A 497 -4.91 -27.24 -0.16
C VAL A 497 -5.33 -27.45 -1.62
N GLU A 498 -5.01 -28.62 -2.17
CA GLU A 498 -5.34 -28.99 -3.55
C GLU A 498 -6.21 -30.25 -3.55
N ASN A 499 -7.31 -30.21 -4.29
CA ASN A 499 -8.15 -31.39 -4.57
C ASN A 499 -7.84 -31.93 -5.98
N GLN A 500 -7.09 -33.01 -6.05
CA GLN A 500 -6.73 -33.66 -7.29
C GLN A 500 -7.54 -34.94 -7.47
N ASN A 501 -8.67 -34.86 -8.17
CA ASN A 501 -9.58 -36.00 -8.43
C ASN A 501 -10.03 -36.74 -7.14
N GLY A 502 -10.42 -36.01 -6.14
CA GLY A 502 -10.89 -36.52 -4.83
C GLY A 502 -9.76 -36.88 -3.86
N LYS A 503 -8.50 -36.70 -4.23
CA LYS A 503 -7.35 -36.82 -3.34
C LYS A 503 -6.95 -35.41 -2.85
N ILE A 504 -6.88 -35.23 -1.57
CA ILE A 504 -6.58 -33.95 -0.94
C ILE A 504 -5.09 -33.90 -0.59
N PHE A 505 -4.43 -32.84 -1.00
CA PHE A 505 -3.01 -32.58 -0.73
C PHE A 505 -2.82 -31.24 -0.04
N LEU A 506 -1.97 -31.21 1.00
CA LEU A 506 -1.47 -29.98 1.62
C LEU A 506 -0.12 -29.64 0.98
N LYS A 507 -0.06 -28.51 0.29
CA LYS A 507 1.15 -27.93 -0.30
C LYS A 507 1.63 -26.79 0.59
N LEU A 508 2.94 -26.69 0.79
CA LEU A 508 3.59 -25.69 1.63
C LEU A 508 4.66 -24.96 0.83
N GLU A 509 4.55 -23.65 0.73
CA GLU A 509 5.49 -22.82 -0.02
C GLU A 509 5.91 -21.59 0.81
N CYS A 510 7.03 -20.97 0.46
CA CYS A 510 7.39 -19.63 0.93
C CYS A 510 8.09 -18.87 -0.22
N GLU A 511 8.31 -17.56 -0.04
CA GLU A 511 8.92 -16.74 -1.08
C GLU A 511 10.42 -17.03 -1.29
N VAL A 512 11.10 -17.57 -0.29
CA VAL A 512 12.52 -17.94 -0.36
C VAL A 512 12.68 -19.28 -1.07
N PRO A 513 13.37 -19.34 -2.23
CA PRO A 513 13.60 -20.59 -2.95
C PRO A 513 14.41 -21.59 -2.11
N ASN A 514 14.06 -22.86 -2.21
CA ASN A 514 14.74 -23.97 -1.53
C ASN A 514 14.83 -23.84 0.01
N ALA A 515 13.93 -23.07 0.62
CA ALA A 515 13.89 -22.93 2.07
C ALA A 515 13.68 -24.29 2.76
N ASP A 516 14.28 -24.45 3.94
CA ASP A 516 14.06 -25.64 4.79
C ASP A 516 12.68 -25.54 5.47
N ILE A 517 11.61 -25.81 4.71
CA ILE A 517 10.25 -25.85 5.25
C ILE A 517 10.08 -27.15 6.05
N ARG A 518 9.56 -27.03 7.27
CA ARG A 518 9.22 -28.17 8.13
C ARG A 518 7.78 -28.08 8.59
N TYR A 519 7.15 -29.24 8.78
CA TYR A 519 5.76 -29.33 9.17
C TYR A 519 5.50 -30.42 10.19
N ALA A 520 4.42 -30.24 10.94
CA ALA A 520 3.88 -31.22 11.87
C ALA A 520 2.36 -31.32 11.69
N LEU A 521 1.81 -32.54 11.74
CA LEU A 521 0.37 -32.81 11.62
C LEU A 521 -0.21 -33.20 12.97
N GLY A 522 -1.48 -32.80 13.20
CA GLY A 522 -2.22 -33.08 14.42
C GLY A 522 -1.51 -32.49 15.63
N ASP A 523 -1.44 -33.27 16.71
CA ASP A 523 -0.85 -32.88 17.98
C ASP A 523 0.68 -32.94 18.02
N THR A 524 1.33 -33.30 16.90
CA THR A 524 2.80 -33.37 16.85
C THR A 524 3.41 -31.99 17.15
N PRO A 525 4.34 -31.87 18.12
CA PRO A 525 5.03 -30.62 18.38
C PRO A 525 5.91 -30.20 17.21
N ILE A 526 6.04 -28.88 16.99
CA ILE A 526 6.82 -28.33 15.85
C ILE A 526 8.32 -28.65 15.96
N GLU A 527 8.81 -28.89 17.17
CA GLU A 527 10.20 -29.30 17.43
C GLU A 527 10.52 -30.70 16.84
N LYS A 528 9.48 -31.51 16.59
CA LYS A 528 9.55 -32.81 15.93
C LYS A 528 9.09 -32.77 14.47
N ALA A 529 9.05 -31.59 13.88
CA ALA A 529 8.57 -31.38 12.52
C ALA A 529 9.40 -32.14 11.48
N THR A 530 8.71 -32.68 10.50
CA THR A 530 9.30 -33.35 9.34
C THR A 530 9.67 -32.33 8.27
N LYS A 531 10.79 -32.54 7.58
CA LYS A 531 11.16 -31.71 6.43
C LYS A 531 10.18 -31.93 5.28
N TYR A 532 9.69 -30.83 4.70
CA TYR A 532 8.79 -30.85 3.56
C TYR A 532 9.58 -31.05 2.26
N HIS A 533 9.14 -31.98 1.43
CA HIS A 533 9.75 -32.28 0.12
C HIS A 533 8.75 -32.27 -1.03
N GLN A 534 7.49 -32.60 -0.72
CA GLN A 534 6.43 -32.73 -1.73
C GLN A 534 5.06 -32.58 -1.06
N PRO A 535 3.97 -32.31 -1.84
CA PRO A 535 2.62 -32.20 -1.30
C PRO A 535 2.24 -33.39 -0.42
N ILE A 536 1.63 -33.12 0.71
CA ILE A 536 1.29 -34.09 1.75
C ILE A 536 -0.12 -34.63 1.47
N ALA A 537 -0.26 -35.90 1.16
CA ALA A 537 -1.56 -36.52 0.97
C ALA A 537 -2.32 -36.63 2.32
N LEU A 538 -3.55 -36.13 2.35
CA LEU A 538 -4.44 -36.20 3.50
C LEU A 538 -5.64 -37.11 3.20
N ASN A 539 -6.10 -37.86 4.18
CA ASN A 539 -7.27 -38.77 4.06
C ASN A 539 -8.28 -38.62 5.19
N ARG A 540 -8.09 -37.63 6.07
CA ARG A 540 -8.98 -37.28 7.19
C ARG A 540 -8.73 -35.87 7.63
N SER A 541 -9.67 -35.30 8.33
CA SER A 541 -9.53 -33.99 9.00
C SER A 541 -8.28 -33.98 9.87
N THR A 542 -7.47 -32.93 9.73
CA THR A 542 -6.24 -32.78 10.50
C THR A 542 -5.83 -31.30 10.62
N THR A 543 -5.21 -30.95 11.73
CA THR A 543 -4.51 -29.67 11.90
C THR A 543 -3.07 -29.80 11.40
N PHE A 544 -2.46 -28.68 11.05
CA PHE A 544 -1.03 -28.64 10.70
C PHE A 544 -0.35 -27.40 11.30
N LYS A 545 0.95 -27.53 11.48
CA LYS A 545 1.89 -26.43 11.81
C LYS A 545 3.01 -26.48 10.81
N ALA A 546 3.45 -25.35 10.29
CA ALA A 546 4.57 -25.27 9.37
C ALA A 546 5.42 -24.04 9.61
N THR A 547 6.73 -24.15 9.41
CA THR A 547 7.68 -23.05 9.57
C THR A 547 8.89 -23.24 8.66
N VAL A 548 9.60 -22.15 8.33
CA VAL A 548 10.92 -22.20 7.70
C VAL A 548 11.98 -22.30 8.79
N PHE A 549 12.90 -23.23 8.65
CA PHE A 549 14.03 -23.42 9.55
C PHE A 549 15.26 -22.69 9.00
N SER A 550 15.70 -21.63 9.63
CA SER A 550 16.83 -20.80 9.17
C SER A 550 18.03 -20.83 10.12
N GLY A 551 18.32 -21.97 10.70
CA GLY A 551 19.54 -22.26 11.48
C GLY A 551 19.75 -21.51 12.80
N LYS A 552 19.21 -20.29 12.98
CA LYS A 552 19.39 -19.44 14.18
C LYS A 552 18.11 -18.81 14.73
N ALA A 553 17.00 -18.82 14.01
CA ALA A 553 15.75 -18.24 14.47
C ALA A 553 14.59 -19.10 14.01
N THR A 554 13.66 -19.40 14.90
CA THR A 554 12.32 -19.88 14.54
C THR A 554 11.60 -18.72 13.85
N ASN A 555 11.30 -18.90 12.57
CA ASN A 555 10.40 -18.00 11.85
C ASN A 555 8.96 -18.24 12.32
N THR A 556 8.04 -17.41 11.88
CA THR A 556 6.62 -17.55 12.17
C THR A 556 6.12 -18.98 11.93
N ILE A 557 5.41 -19.55 12.89
CA ILE A 557 4.76 -20.85 12.75
C ILE A 557 3.36 -20.59 12.17
N THR A 558 3.18 -20.95 10.89
CA THR A 558 1.86 -20.95 10.27
C THR A 558 1.07 -22.18 10.73
N THR A 559 -0.16 -21.97 11.15
CA THR A 559 -1.08 -23.05 11.58
C THR A 559 -2.33 -23.05 10.70
N GLY A 560 -2.95 -24.20 10.55
CA GLY A 560 -4.20 -24.33 9.84
C GLY A 560 -4.86 -25.70 10.08
N GLU A 561 -6.01 -25.85 9.48
CA GLU A 561 -6.83 -27.08 9.57
C GLU A 561 -7.38 -27.43 8.18
N VAL A 562 -7.40 -28.72 7.87
CA VAL A 562 -8.09 -29.28 6.71
C VAL A 562 -9.24 -30.15 7.22
N ILE A 563 -10.47 -29.84 6.83
CA ILE A 563 -11.69 -30.49 7.34
C ILE A 563 -12.34 -31.31 6.22
N PHE A 564 -12.50 -32.61 6.45
CA PHE A 564 -13.25 -33.50 5.55
C PHE A 564 -14.72 -33.52 5.91
N HIS A 565 -15.60 -33.40 4.91
CA HIS A 565 -17.05 -33.30 5.10
C HIS A 565 -17.82 -33.88 3.88
N ASN A 566 -19.14 -34.10 4.01
CA ASN A 566 -19.97 -34.77 3.02
C ASN A 566 -20.21 -33.97 1.72
N ALA A 567 -19.98 -32.67 1.73
CA ALA A 567 -20.18 -31.80 0.55
C ALA A 567 -18.98 -31.80 -0.40
N ILE A 568 -17.84 -32.38 -0.05
CA ILE A 568 -16.62 -32.34 -0.89
C ILE A 568 -16.89 -32.90 -2.28
N GLY A 569 -16.63 -32.06 -3.30
CA GLY A 569 -16.80 -32.43 -4.71
C GLY A 569 -18.25 -32.50 -5.20
N LYS A 570 -19.22 -32.11 -4.38
CA LYS A 570 -20.64 -32.13 -4.73
C LYS A 570 -21.04 -30.87 -5.52
N LYS A 571 -22.10 -31.02 -6.35
CA LYS A 571 -22.59 -29.93 -7.19
C LYS A 571 -23.37 -28.92 -6.38
N MET A 572 -23.05 -27.65 -6.60
CA MET A 572 -23.76 -26.52 -6.01
C MET A 572 -24.30 -25.59 -7.09
N SER A 573 -25.49 -25.06 -6.90
CA SER A 573 -26.07 -24.00 -7.71
C SER A 573 -26.20 -22.70 -6.91
N TYR A 574 -26.13 -21.57 -7.61
CA TYR A 574 -26.02 -20.24 -7.05
C TYR A 574 -27.11 -19.31 -7.59
N SER A 575 -27.81 -18.60 -6.72
CA SER A 575 -28.82 -17.62 -7.10
C SER A 575 -28.79 -16.38 -6.19
N PRO A 576 -28.34 -15.22 -6.70
CA PRO A 576 -27.71 -15.02 -8.01
C PRO A 576 -26.34 -15.68 -8.14
N VAL A 577 -25.79 -15.74 -9.35
CA VAL A 577 -24.41 -16.18 -9.57
C VAL A 577 -23.45 -15.15 -8.96
N TYR A 578 -22.31 -15.61 -8.47
CA TYR A 578 -21.27 -14.77 -7.89
C TYR A 578 -20.68 -13.76 -8.89
N HIS A 579 -20.11 -12.68 -8.38
CA HIS A 579 -19.53 -11.62 -9.20
C HIS A 579 -18.22 -12.08 -9.86
N LYS A 580 -18.04 -11.78 -11.16
CA LYS A 580 -16.88 -12.20 -11.97
C LYS A 580 -15.51 -11.78 -11.40
N LYS A 581 -15.44 -10.71 -10.61
CA LYS A 581 -14.22 -10.24 -9.94
C LYS A 581 -13.75 -11.21 -8.84
N TYR A 582 -14.69 -11.91 -8.20
CA TYR A 582 -14.43 -12.82 -7.08
C TYR A 582 -15.15 -14.15 -7.34
N GLN A 583 -14.61 -14.90 -8.27
CA GLN A 583 -15.19 -16.17 -8.73
C GLN A 583 -14.48 -17.40 -8.14
N GLY A 584 -13.53 -17.21 -7.25
CA GLY A 584 -12.76 -18.29 -6.63
C GLY A 584 -12.19 -19.26 -7.68
N GLN A 585 -12.42 -20.54 -7.46
CA GLN A 585 -12.12 -21.64 -8.41
C GLN A 585 -13.36 -22.01 -9.26
N GLY A 586 -14.29 -21.08 -9.44
CA GLY A 586 -15.54 -21.30 -10.17
C GLY A 586 -16.58 -22.07 -9.35
N GLU A 587 -17.38 -22.90 -10.04
CA GLU A 587 -18.52 -23.63 -9.43
C GLU A 587 -18.13 -24.57 -8.30
N ALA A 588 -16.87 -25.06 -8.27
CA ALA A 588 -16.41 -25.98 -7.25
C ALA A 588 -15.94 -25.31 -5.96
N THR A 589 -15.83 -23.99 -5.92
CA THR A 589 -15.19 -23.26 -4.79
C THR A 589 -15.76 -23.67 -3.44
N LEU A 590 -17.08 -23.69 -3.28
CA LEU A 590 -17.71 -23.93 -1.97
C LEU A 590 -17.78 -25.40 -1.56
N THR A 591 -17.18 -26.32 -2.34
CA THR A 591 -17.20 -27.76 -2.08
C THR A 591 -15.84 -28.44 -2.38
N ASN A 592 -14.77 -27.68 -2.45
CA ASN A 592 -13.46 -28.19 -2.83
C ASN A 592 -12.53 -28.52 -1.65
N VAL A 593 -12.97 -28.31 -0.42
CA VAL A 593 -12.25 -28.46 0.86
C VAL A 593 -11.17 -27.39 1.09
N VAL A 594 -11.04 -26.45 0.19
CA VAL A 594 -10.01 -25.41 0.29
C VAL A 594 -10.60 -24.17 0.97
N ARG A 595 -10.04 -23.83 2.12
CA ARG A 595 -10.49 -22.67 2.89
C ARG A 595 -9.81 -21.40 2.42
N GLY A 596 -10.59 -20.31 2.37
CA GLY A 596 -10.05 -18.98 2.16
C GLY A 596 -9.25 -18.49 3.36
N THR A 597 -8.25 -17.68 3.09
CA THR A 597 -7.48 -16.98 4.11
C THR A 597 -8.05 -15.56 4.34
N LYS A 598 -7.50 -14.80 5.29
CA LYS A 598 -7.85 -13.37 5.44
C LYS A 598 -7.39 -12.49 4.28
N ASN A 599 -6.67 -13.06 3.30
CA ASN A 599 -6.46 -12.45 2.00
C ASN A 599 -7.66 -12.76 1.09
N PHE A 600 -8.56 -11.80 0.91
CA PHE A 600 -9.74 -11.96 0.04
C PHE A 600 -9.42 -12.11 -1.45
N GLN A 601 -8.15 -11.98 -1.84
CA GLN A 601 -7.64 -12.14 -3.21
C GLN A 601 -6.89 -13.46 -3.41
N ASP A 602 -6.95 -14.38 -2.46
CA ASP A 602 -6.27 -15.69 -2.52
C ASP A 602 -6.90 -16.67 -3.53
N GLY A 603 -7.99 -16.28 -4.18
CA GLY A 603 -8.70 -17.09 -5.16
C GLY A 603 -9.55 -18.22 -4.57
N GLN A 604 -9.87 -18.17 -3.26
CA GLN A 604 -10.70 -19.18 -2.58
C GLN A 604 -12.07 -18.61 -2.16
N TRP A 605 -12.40 -17.38 -2.54
CA TRP A 605 -13.62 -16.70 -2.14
C TRP A 605 -14.57 -16.51 -3.30
N LEU A 606 -15.85 -16.86 -3.12
CA LEU A 606 -16.93 -16.37 -3.97
C LEU A 606 -17.52 -15.10 -3.36
N GLY A 607 -17.68 -14.05 -4.17
CA GLY A 607 -18.16 -12.75 -3.73
C GLY A 607 -19.46 -12.31 -4.42
N TRP A 608 -20.39 -11.72 -3.65
CA TRP A 608 -21.63 -11.08 -4.13
C TRP A 608 -21.70 -9.64 -3.61
N LEU A 609 -22.01 -8.70 -4.49
CA LEU A 609 -22.10 -7.28 -4.14
C LEU A 609 -23.57 -6.87 -3.97
N GLY A 610 -23.98 -6.50 -2.75
CA GLY A 610 -25.33 -6.00 -2.45
C GLY A 610 -26.43 -7.06 -2.46
N ASP A 611 -26.19 -8.27 -2.99
CA ASP A 611 -27.19 -9.30 -3.18
C ASP A 611 -27.38 -10.19 -1.95
N ASP A 612 -28.62 -10.64 -1.75
CA ASP A 612 -28.94 -11.82 -0.93
C ASP A 612 -28.72 -13.07 -1.78
N VAL A 613 -28.24 -14.14 -1.17
CA VAL A 613 -27.79 -15.33 -1.91
C VAL A 613 -28.52 -16.58 -1.46
N THR A 614 -28.89 -17.42 -2.43
CA THR A 614 -29.38 -18.78 -2.20
C THR A 614 -28.42 -19.78 -2.85
N LEU A 615 -27.88 -20.69 -2.05
CA LEU A 615 -27.06 -21.81 -2.47
C LEU A 615 -27.91 -23.08 -2.40
N THR A 616 -27.78 -23.96 -3.39
CA THR A 616 -28.43 -25.28 -3.36
C THR A 616 -27.42 -26.37 -3.69
N LEU A 617 -27.16 -27.23 -2.70
CA LEU A 617 -26.23 -28.34 -2.77
C LEU A 617 -26.99 -29.65 -3.04
N ASP A 618 -26.54 -30.47 -4.00
CA ASP A 618 -27.00 -31.85 -4.22
C ASP A 618 -25.92 -32.81 -3.70
N LEU A 619 -26.24 -33.56 -2.62
CA LEU A 619 -25.38 -34.59 -2.07
C LEU A 619 -25.34 -35.87 -2.94
N GLU A 620 -26.13 -35.89 -4.07
CA GLU A 620 -26.27 -36.97 -5.03
C GLU A 620 -27.01 -38.21 -4.49
N GLN A 621 -26.93 -38.44 -3.20
CA GLN A 621 -27.67 -39.50 -2.49
C GLN A 621 -28.22 -38.99 -1.17
N ALA A 622 -29.22 -39.66 -0.66
CA ALA A 622 -29.74 -39.40 0.65
C ALA A 622 -28.66 -39.67 1.71
N THR A 623 -28.41 -38.71 2.55
CA THR A 623 -27.33 -38.68 3.56
C THR A 623 -27.88 -38.16 4.87
N GLU A 624 -27.51 -38.76 5.97
CA GLU A 624 -27.81 -38.24 7.30
C GLU A 624 -27.03 -36.93 7.51
N VAL A 625 -27.76 -35.85 7.82
CA VAL A 625 -27.17 -34.50 8.02
C VAL A 625 -27.60 -33.98 9.39
N SER A 626 -26.66 -33.52 10.17
CA SER A 626 -26.91 -32.97 11.53
C SER A 626 -26.29 -31.59 11.74
N GLU A 627 -25.38 -31.16 10.86
CA GLU A 627 -24.74 -29.86 10.94
C GLU A 627 -24.37 -29.34 9.52
N VAL A 628 -24.61 -28.05 9.30
CA VAL A 628 -24.09 -27.31 8.14
C VAL A 628 -23.32 -26.11 8.63
N ARG A 629 -22.08 -25.94 8.15
CA ARG A 629 -21.26 -24.76 8.41
C ARG A 629 -21.02 -23.99 7.11
N ILE A 630 -20.87 -22.69 7.24
CA ILE A 630 -20.53 -21.79 6.15
C ILE A 630 -19.37 -20.93 6.60
N GLY A 631 -18.25 -21.01 5.90
CA GLY A 631 -17.14 -20.13 6.15
C GLY A 631 -17.35 -18.79 5.46
N ALA A 632 -17.23 -17.69 6.20
CA ALA A 632 -17.38 -16.34 5.69
C ALA A 632 -16.30 -15.40 6.20
N MET A 633 -16.09 -14.29 5.48
CA MET A 633 -15.14 -13.26 5.82
C MET A 633 -15.82 -11.94 6.17
N ASP A 634 -15.26 -11.23 7.15
CA ASP A 634 -15.46 -9.81 7.40
C ASP A 634 -14.14 -9.06 7.22
N ALA A 635 -14.13 -8.09 6.32
CA ALA A 635 -12.97 -7.21 6.06
C ALA A 635 -13.52 -5.83 5.68
N GLN A 636 -13.99 -5.08 6.68
CA GLN A 636 -14.79 -3.87 6.48
C GLN A 636 -14.02 -2.73 5.84
N SER A 637 -12.71 -2.68 5.95
CA SER A 637 -11.87 -1.75 5.17
C SER A 637 -12.03 -1.93 3.66
N SER A 638 -12.34 -3.16 3.22
CA SER A 638 -12.58 -3.53 1.82
C SER A 638 -14.06 -3.70 1.48
N GLY A 639 -14.97 -3.24 2.37
CA GLY A 639 -16.42 -3.35 2.17
C GLY A 639 -16.99 -4.77 2.30
N ILE A 640 -16.26 -5.71 2.88
CA ILE A 640 -16.68 -7.11 3.05
C ILE A 640 -17.28 -7.29 4.44
N TYR A 641 -18.51 -7.86 4.50
CA TYR A 641 -19.24 -8.04 5.74
C TYR A 641 -19.76 -9.46 5.88
N PHE A 642 -19.87 -9.95 7.12
CA PHE A 642 -20.56 -11.21 7.39
C PHE A 642 -22.03 -11.16 6.98
N PRO A 643 -22.64 -12.31 6.58
CA PRO A 643 -24.08 -12.37 6.36
C PRO A 643 -24.83 -12.06 7.66
N ILE A 644 -25.84 -11.20 7.59
CA ILE A 644 -26.67 -10.83 8.77
C ILE A 644 -27.69 -11.89 9.16
N LYS A 645 -27.98 -12.81 8.25
CA LYS A 645 -28.83 -13.97 8.50
C LYS A 645 -28.44 -15.10 7.56
N PHE A 646 -28.47 -16.33 8.06
CA PHE A 646 -28.50 -17.50 7.19
C PHE A 646 -29.46 -18.56 7.71
N ALA A 647 -30.08 -19.32 6.80
CA ALA A 647 -31.04 -20.35 7.10
C ALA A 647 -30.74 -21.60 6.27
N ILE A 648 -30.95 -22.78 6.90
CA ILE A 648 -30.76 -24.08 6.27
C ILE A 648 -32.13 -24.74 6.10
N SER A 649 -32.39 -25.20 4.87
CA SER A 649 -33.56 -26.03 4.54
C SER A 649 -33.11 -27.30 3.87
N LEU A 650 -33.72 -28.42 4.27
CA LEU A 650 -33.44 -29.76 3.78
C LEU A 650 -34.55 -30.29 2.89
N SER A 651 -34.21 -31.12 1.91
CA SER A 651 -35.15 -31.81 1.04
C SER A 651 -34.59 -33.18 0.60
N THR A 652 -35.45 -34.15 0.42
CA THR A 652 -35.10 -35.44 -0.19
C THR A 652 -35.39 -35.49 -1.70
N ASP A 653 -36.30 -34.64 -2.19
CA ASP A 653 -36.83 -34.66 -3.56
C ASP A 653 -36.36 -33.43 -4.42
N GLY A 654 -35.69 -32.44 -3.80
CA GLY A 654 -35.26 -31.20 -4.45
C GLY A 654 -36.39 -30.21 -4.75
N LYS A 655 -37.62 -30.47 -4.33
CA LYS A 655 -38.82 -29.64 -4.55
C LYS A 655 -39.38 -29.10 -3.24
N ASN A 656 -39.57 -30.00 -2.29
CA ASN A 656 -40.19 -29.71 -0.98
C ASN A 656 -39.06 -29.49 0.04
N TYR A 657 -38.84 -28.22 0.41
CA TYR A 657 -37.82 -27.83 1.39
C TYR A 657 -38.44 -27.48 2.72
N ARG A 658 -37.85 -27.99 3.79
CA ARG A 658 -38.20 -27.64 5.16
C ARG A 658 -37.06 -26.95 5.85
N GLU A 659 -37.28 -25.74 6.36
CA GLU A 659 -36.28 -25.04 7.18
C GLU A 659 -36.06 -25.81 8.50
N VAL A 660 -34.79 -26.08 8.81
CA VAL A 660 -34.38 -26.86 9.98
C VAL A 660 -33.58 -26.01 10.96
N ALA A 661 -32.94 -24.96 10.51
CA ALA A 661 -32.16 -24.08 11.37
C ALA A 661 -32.00 -22.70 10.74
N THR A 662 -31.88 -21.66 11.59
CA THR A 662 -31.60 -20.30 11.19
C THR A 662 -30.72 -19.60 12.22
N HIS A 663 -29.91 -18.64 11.76
CA HIS A 663 -29.03 -17.79 12.57
C HIS A 663 -29.13 -16.34 12.13
N ASN A 664 -29.13 -15.41 13.11
CA ASN A 664 -29.02 -13.98 12.85
C ASN A 664 -27.68 -13.46 13.42
N GLU A 665 -26.91 -12.76 12.61
CA GLU A 665 -25.64 -12.18 13.00
C GLU A 665 -25.77 -10.65 13.01
N PRO A 666 -25.40 -9.97 14.11
CA PRO A 666 -25.44 -8.52 14.15
C PRO A 666 -24.31 -7.93 13.26
N CYS A 667 -24.66 -6.91 12.48
CA CYS A 667 -23.67 -6.10 11.79
C CYS A 667 -23.05 -5.12 12.79
N ILE A 668 -21.83 -5.42 13.24
CA ILE A 668 -21.04 -4.56 14.15
C ILE A 668 -19.78 -4.07 13.46
N VAL A 669 -19.26 -2.94 13.91
CA VAL A 669 -17.98 -2.42 13.41
C VAL A 669 -16.82 -3.31 13.88
N ARG A 670 -15.93 -3.69 12.94
CA ARG A 670 -14.72 -4.46 13.19
C ARG A 670 -13.52 -3.79 12.54
N GLY A 671 -12.45 -3.69 13.27
CA GLY A 671 -11.24 -3.01 12.81
C GLY A 671 -10.26 -3.90 12.05
N LYS A 672 -10.33 -5.23 12.21
CA LYS A 672 -9.45 -6.21 11.57
C LYS A 672 -10.21 -7.24 10.75
N PRO A 673 -9.62 -7.75 9.65
CA PRO A 673 -10.19 -8.90 8.95
C PRO A 673 -10.39 -10.10 9.88
N SER A 674 -11.53 -10.74 9.77
CA SER A 674 -11.87 -11.93 10.55
C SER A 674 -12.58 -12.98 9.70
N LEU A 675 -12.32 -14.25 10.01
CA LEU A 675 -12.98 -15.40 9.43
C LEU A 675 -13.90 -16.01 10.48
N LYS A 676 -15.05 -16.50 10.06
CA LYS A 676 -16.00 -17.17 10.95
C LYS A 676 -16.71 -18.29 10.24
N ASP A 677 -16.75 -19.45 10.90
CA ASP A 677 -17.64 -20.56 10.52
C ASP A 677 -18.98 -20.38 11.23
N PHE A 678 -20.01 -20.12 10.46
CA PHE A 678 -21.39 -20.10 10.93
C PHE A 678 -21.93 -21.51 10.96
N ALA A 679 -21.86 -22.17 12.11
CA ALA A 679 -22.29 -23.54 12.30
C ALA A 679 -23.74 -23.61 12.78
N LEU A 680 -24.62 -24.29 12.02
CA LEU A 680 -25.97 -24.61 12.42
C LEU A 680 -26.13 -26.11 12.65
N LYS A 681 -26.43 -26.47 13.90
CA LYS A 681 -26.70 -27.84 14.31
C LYS A 681 -28.17 -28.04 14.47
N PHE A 682 -28.65 -29.21 14.09
CA PHE A 682 -30.04 -29.66 14.21
C PHE A 682 -30.09 -31.18 14.42
N ASN A 683 -31.29 -31.69 14.72
CA ASN A 683 -31.45 -33.14 14.83
C ASN A 683 -31.12 -33.82 13.50
N SER A 684 -30.35 -34.91 13.55
CA SER A 684 -30.01 -35.69 12.37
C SER A 684 -31.23 -36.06 11.54
N GLN A 685 -31.14 -35.81 10.23
CA GLN A 685 -32.21 -36.07 9.28
C GLN A 685 -31.62 -36.47 7.93
N GLU A 686 -32.32 -37.36 7.25
CA GLU A 686 -31.97 -37.73 5.90
C GLU A 686 -32.30 -36.60 4.90
N ALA A 687 -31.32 -36.20 4.12
CA ALA A 687 -31.47 -35.21 3.06
C ALA A 687 -30.57 -35.53 1.87
N ARG A 688 -31.04 -35.25 0.66
CA ARG A 688 -30.24 -35.21 -0.53
C ARG A 688 -29.92 -33.79 -0.92
N TYR A 689 -30.84 -32.86 -0.77
CA TYR A 689 -30.66 -31.45 -1.17
C TYR A 689 -30.63 -30.56 0.06
N ILE A 690 -29.65 -29.63 0.09
CA ILE A 690 -29.51 -28.64 1.13
C ILE A 690 -29.60 -27.26 0.48
N LYS A 691 -30.59 -26.48 0.92
CA LYS A 691 -30.74 -25.08 0.49
C LYS A 691 -30.30 -24.17 1.62
N ILE A 692 -29.40 -23.24 1.28
CA ILE A 692 -28.81 -22.27 2.21
C ILE A 692 -29.18 -20.88 1.72
N THR A 693 -29.84 -20.09 2.57
CA THR A 693 -30.21 -18.71 2.24
C THR A 693 -29.39 -17.75 3.10
N LEU A 694 -28.70 -16.81 2.45
CA LEU A 694 -27.83 -15.82 3.06
C LEU A 694 -28.39 -14.42 2.83
N LYS A 695 -28.46 -13.60 3.86
CA LYS A 695 -28.85 -12.19 3.78
C LYS A 695 -27.61 -11.29 3.89
N ASN A 696 -27.39 -10.46 2.88
CA ASN A 696 -26.30 -9.48 2.86
C ASN A 696 -26.68 -8.23 3.67
N VAL A 697 -25.68 -7.47 4.09
CA VAL A 697 -25.86 -6.15 4.72
C VAL A 697 -26.36 -5.15 3.66
N LYS A 698 -27.53 -4.58 3.87
CA LYS A 698 -28.12 -3.60 2.92
C LYS A 698 -27.68 -2.16 3.18
N THR A 699 -27.28 -1.86 4.40
CA THR A 699 -26.82 -0.52 4.80
C THR A 699 -25.55 -0.69 5.62
N PRO A 700 -24.39 -0.83 4.94
CA PRO A 700 -23.12 -0.97 5.65
C PRO A 700 -22.82 0.27 6.49
N PRO A 701 -22.16 0.14 7.64
CA PRO A 701 -21.78 1.28 8.48
C PRO A 701 -20.94 2.34 7.75
N LYS A 702 -20.18 1.95 6.73
CA LYS A 702 -19.34 2.84 5.90
C LYS A 702 -20.03 3.37 4.64
N GLY A 703 -21.32 3.04 4.43
CA GLY A 703 -22.03 3.35 3.16
C GLY A 703 -21.64 2.45 1.99
N GLY A 704 -22.25 2.71 0.83
CA GLY A 704 -22.04 1.89 -0.37
C GLY A 704 -22.74 0.52 -0.30
N ASP A 705 -22.35 -0.38 -1.20
CA ASP A 705 -22.85 -1.76 -1.24
C ASP A 705 -21.89 -2.68 -0.48
N ALA A 706 -22.45 -3.64 0.26
CA ALA A 706 -21.67 -4.63 0.99
C ALA A 706 -21.30 -5.82 0.11
N TRP A 707 -20.06 -6.26 0.16
CA TRP A 707 -19.63 -7.56 -0.33
C TRP A 707 -19.97 -8.65 0.70
N LEU A 708 -20.53 -9.77 0.24
CA LEU A 708 -20.67 -11.02 0.97
C LEU A 708 -19.68 -12.03 0.39
N PHE A 709 -18.77 -12.56 1.23
CA PHE A 709 -17.73 -13.51 0.82
C PHE A 709 -17.89 -14.84 1.55
N ILE A 710 -17.94 -15.92 0.78
CA ILE A 710 -18.05 -17.32 1.26
C ILE A 710 -16.93 -18.15 0.63
N ASP A 711 -16.29 -19.02 1.43
CA ASP A 711 -15.20 -19.90 0.97
C ASP A 711 -15.61 -21.38 0.86
N GLU A 712 -16.38 -21.89 1.82
CA GLU A 712 -16.71 -23.31 1.85
C GLU A 712 -18.05 -23.56 2.54
N VAL A 713 -18.76 -24.61 2.11
CA VAL A 713 -19.95 -25.17 2.75
C VAL A 713 -19.63 -26.58 3.24
N LEU A 714 -19.54 -26.73 4.55
CA LEU A 714 -19.22 -28.00 5.19
C LEU A 714 -20.52 -28.67 5.68
N VAL A 715 -20.67 -29.97 5.46
CA VAL A 715 -21.86 -30.76 5.81
C VAL A 715 -21.45 -32.00 6.62
N PHE A 716 -22.05 -32.20 7.79
CA PHE A 716 -21.75 -33.30 8.69
C PHE A 716 -22.99 -34.03 9.10
#